data_bc4cb1bde5fce8b9085b5e473015dc92
#
_entry.id   bc4cb1bde5fce8b9085b5e473015dc92
#
_cell.length_a   1.000
_cell.length_b   1.000
_cell.length_c   1.000
_cell.angle_alpha   90.00
_cell.angle_beta   90.00
_cell.angle_gamma   90.00
#
_symmetry.space_group_name_H-M   'P 1'
#
loop_
_entity.id
_entity.type
_entity.pdbx_description
1 polymer ?
#
loop_
_entity_poly.entity_id
_entity_poly.type
_entity_poly.pdbx_seq_one_letter_code
_entity_poly.pdbx_strand_id
1 'polypeptide(L)'
;MLELKNIQKVYKSGENQVNALRGIDLQFRKSDFVSILGPSGCGKTTMLNIIGGLDHYTQGDLVIDGRSTKDYKDRDWDTYRNHRIGFVFQSYHLIPHQSVLQNVELALTLSGVSRKERRKAAIDALEQVGLKDQLRKKPSQMSGGQMQRVAIARALVNNPDIILADEPTGALDTETSVQVMEILKEISKDRLVIMVTHNPELAETYSTRIIRMLDGQITGDTAPLSEEEKQALTKVKKPEKGQKKPSMSLFTSFMLSLKNLVTKKGRTALTAFAGSIGIIGIALIFSVSQGTSAYIQYIQEDTLSSYPITLTASTVDMATLMETFMGMGKEQASDHDRDQVYSKSVLAQMVNALNNMETMENDLKSFKTRLEADLEDEDSSLYNALTGVQYTYDFDLQVFTKSPDGSVVFSDTQQLLMDAIRKNLNMDMSAMMDISNQMTGSMGTQMMSGEIKLWNEMLSGMDGSLISPVLEKQYEFIDGGRWPAAYNEIVLVVDKNNEIDDLTLYALGLKTEAEINAIFDAAVTGETLSSEKQSWTYEQLKEMTFKVVLNSDCFVKEENSGTYLDLRKTDTGRRYLYDNGIDVKIVGILRAKEDVNSPMLKGSIGYTKALTEYLIEQSKGNEVIAAQKENPTMDIFTGLPFGQNKTDLTAEEKAAAFTDYIDTLSQSGKAEAYLRILSVPSAEQTAQVMQQAMATATREDMEQVMVQVLMQQMGIGQKEALEYAQAMSVEELTEIYSQMVLMQFRTELSNQVRKQMAGIPQEQLVMMLTGAMAGFSQEQLALYYDEVTEFSGSTLEENLSILGAVDLDSPATISLYASSFENKDILQEYIADYNDSVEELKQIRYTDYVGLIMSAVTTIIDAITYVLIAFVAISLVVSSIMIGVITLISVQERTKEIGILRALGASKRNVSSLFNAETVIVGLAAGIIGVGLTYLLCIPINAIIYHFTNIANLRAVLPGSVAVILVIISVVLTLICGLIPARSAAKKDPVVALRTE
;
A
#
# COMPACT_ATOMS: atom_id res chain seq x y z
N MET A 1 33.46 -56.14 38.24
CA MET A 1 33.16 -54.78 38.61
C MET A 1 33.99 -53.80 37.84
N LEU A 2 35.28 -53.46 38.20
CA LEU A 2 36.12 -52.54 37.44
C LEU A 2 37.43 -53.25 37.17
N GLU A 3 37.86 -53.35 35.89
CA GLU A 3 39.05 -54.04 35.47
C GLU A 3 39.74 -53.25 34.33
N LEU A 4 41.03 -52.94 34.51
CA LEU A 4 41.92 -52.33 33.52
C LEU A 4 42.76 -53.44 32.90
N LYS A 5 42.79 -53.56 31.56
CA LYS A 5 43.55 -54.56 30.83
C LYS A 5 44.54 -53.84 29.89
N ASN A 6 45.81 -53.90 30.22
CA ASN A 6 46.88 -53.27 29.41
C ASN A 6 46.59 -51.82 29.01
N ILE A 7 46.06 -50.98 29.90
CA ILE A 7 45.70 -49.59 29.62
C ILE A 7 46.92 -48.77 29.30
N GLN A 8 46.96 -48.19 28.11
CA GLN A 8 47.97 -47.26 27.65
C GLN A 8 47.35 -45.93 27.30
N LYS A 9 48.05 -44.83 27.66
CA LYS A 9 47.62 -43.49 27.27
C LYS A 9 48.79 -42.67 26.80
N VAL A 10 48.65 -42.15 25.54
CA VAL A 10 49.64 -41.29 24.91
C VAL A 10 49.01 -39.94 24.60
N TYR A 11 49.57 -38.88 25.11
CA TYR A 11 49.18 -37.51 24.77
C TYR A 11 50.12 -36.99 23.66
N LYS A 12 49.57 -36.39 22.62
CA LYS A 12 50.31 -35.75 21.54
C LYS A 12 50.22 -34.23 21.74
N SER A 13 51.36 -33.56 21.84
CA SER A 13 51.44 -32.09 21.87
C SER A 13 52.42 -31.61 20.81
N GLY A 14 51.91 -31.27 19.64
CA GLY A 14 52.71 -31.02 18.43
C GLY A 14 53.50 -32.28 18.03
N GLU A 15 54.84 -32.16 17.91
CA GLU A 15 55.71 -33.29 17.60
C GLU A 15 56.05 -34.17 18.80
N ASN A 16 55.83 -33.69 20.04
CA ASN A 16 56.18 -34.44 21.24
C ASN A 16 55.07 -35.41 21.62
N GLN A 17 55.45 -36.62 22.02
CA GLN A 17 54.57 -37.63 22.56
C GLN A 17 54.93 -37.95 24.00
N VAL A 18 53.92 -37.88 24.89
CA VAL A 18 54.09 -38.23 26.30
C VAL A 18 53.29 -39.49 26.60
N ASN A 19 53.99 -40.55 26.95
CA ASN A 19 53.36 -41.81 27.36
C ASN A 19 53.00 -41.71 28.86
N ALA A 20 51.77 -41.28 29.14
CA ALA A 20 51.26 -41.06 30.50
C ALA A 20 50.93 -42.38 31.25
N LEU A 21 50.51 -43.41 30.51
CA LEU A 21 50.28 -44.77 31.03
C LEU A 21 50.89 -45.79 30.10
N ARG A 22 51.57 -46.79 30.61
CA ARG A 22 52.39 -47.76 29.88
C ARG A 22 51.99 -49.19 30.17
N GLY A 23 50.74 -49.56 29.98
CA GLY A 23 50.21 -50.94 30.19
C GLY A 23 49.86 -51.20 31.65
N ILE A 24 48.74 -50.64 32.07
CA ILE A 24 48.20 -50.83 33.39
C ILE A 24 47.25 -51.98 33.40
N ASP A 25 47.52 -52.98 34.22
CA ASP A 25 46.64 -54.12 34.54
C ASP A 25 46.24 -54.01 36.00
N LEU A 26 44.92 -53.84 36.28
CA LEU A 26 44.40 -53.64 37.64
C LEU A 26 42.94 -54.07 37.74
N GLN A 27 42.61 -54.66 38.88
CA GLN A 27 41.23 -55.00 39.23
C GLN A 27 40.88 -54.48 40.62
N PHE A 28 39.60 -54.07 40.78
CA PHE A 28 39.14 -53.46 42.05
C PHE A 28 38.03 -54.33 42.71
N ARG A 29 38.03 -54.36 44.04
CA ARG A 29 36.93 -54.90 44.86
C ARG A 29 35.69 -54.02 44.78
N LYS A 30 34.55 -54.53 45.18
CA LYS A 30 33.28 -53.81 45.14
C LYS A 30 33.15 -52.74 46.18
N SER A 31 33.75 -52.94 47.38
CA SER A 31 33.93 -51.96 48.43
C SER A 31 35.39 -52.07 48.89
N ASP A 32 36.11 -50.95 48.81
CA ASP A 32 37.53 -50.91 49.14
C ASP A 32 37.96 -49.42 49.26
N PHE A 33 38.99 -49.12 50.05
CA PHE A 33 39.61 -47.80 50.02
C PHE A 33 41.01 -47.94 49.40
N VAL A 34 41.08 -47.64 48.11
CA VAL A 34 42.32 -47.83 47.35
C VAL A 34 43.01 -46.48 47.18
N SER A 35 44.26 -46.35 47.64
CA SER A 35 45.09 -45.17 47.31
C SER A 35 46.06 -45.49 46.19
N ILE A 36 46.13 -44.64 45.20
CA ILE A 36 47.14 -44.64 44.14
C ILE A 36 48.22 -43.63 44.54
N LEU A 37 49.38 -44.14 44.98
CA LEU A 37 50.48 -43.35 45.53
C LEU A 37 51.64 -43.24 44.50
N GLY A 38 52.15 -42.06 44.31
CA GLY A 38 53.33 -41.85 43.44
C GLY A 38 53.72 -40.39 43.32
N PRO A 39 54.89 -40.08 42.75
CA PRO A 39 55.31 -38.68 42.52
C PRO A 39 54.42 -37.94 41.57
N SER A 40 54.50 -36.57 41.61
CA SER A 40 53.79 -35.74 40.66
C SER A 40 54.19 -36.06 39.22
N GLY A 41 53.23 -36.13 38.30
CA GLY A 41 53.45 -36.41 36.86
C GLY A 41 53.54 -37.92 36.48
N CYS A 42 53.50 -38.86 37.43
CA CYS A 42 53.61 -40.31 37.10
C CYS A 42 52.34 -40.93 36.48
N GLY A 43 51.31 -40.16 36.15
CA GLY A 43 50.07 -40.65 35.45
C GLY A 43 48.90 -40.97 36.31
N LYS A 44 48.89 -40.67 37.64
CA LYS A 44 47.81 -40.97 38.60
C LYS A 44 46.47 -40.37 38.17
N THR A 45 46.43 -39.04 38.00
CA THR A 45 45.20 -38.30 37.57
C THR A 45 44.76 -38.74 36.19
N THR A 46 45.68 -39.10 35.29
CA THR A 46 45.34 -39.68 33.97
C THR A 46 44.61 -41.01 34.12
N MET A 47 45.10 -41.89 34.99
CA MET A 47 44.44 -43.15 35.27
C MET A 47 43.06 -42.92 35.90
N LEU A 48 42.92 -42.01 36.86
CA LEU A 48 41.66 -41.66 37.48
C LEU A 48 40.64 -41.13 36.47
N ASN A 49 41.05 -40.28 35.53
CA ASN A 49 40.21 -39.71 34.49
C ASN A 49 39.74 -40.81 33.50
N ILE A 50 40.58 -41.79 33.17
CA ILE A 50 40.19 -42.94 32.32
C ILE A 50 39.19 -43.81 33.05
N ILE A 51 39.43 -44.15 34.32
CA ILE A 51 38.48 -44.93 35.17
C ILE A 51 37.14 -44.16 35.26
N GLY A 52 37.13 -42.90 35.39
CA GLY A 52 35.94 -42.08 35.44
C GLY A 52 35.26 -41.78 34.11
N GLY A 53 35.86 -42.20 33.01
CA GLY A 53 35.34 -41.94 31.66
C GLY A 53 35.37 -40.45 31.29
N LEU A 54 36.25 -39.66 31.89
CA LEU A 54 36.52 -38.28 31.50
C LEU A 54 37.49 -38.19 30.33
N ASP A 55 38.45 -39.16 30.30
CA ASP A 55 39.41 -39.32 29.19
C ASP A 55 39.34 -40.73 28.64
N HIS A 56 39.83 -40.93 27.44
CA HIS A 56 39.88 -42.22 26.74
C HIS A 56 41.33 -42.77 26.71
N TYR A 57 41.47 -44.06 26.93
CA TYR A 57 42.76 -44.75 26.75
C TYR A 57 43.10 -44.87 25.27
N THR A 58 44.39 -44.94 24.96
CA THR A 58 44.92 -45.09 23.58
C THR A 58 44.93 -46.55 23.14
N GLN A 59 45.33 -47.47 24.05
CA GLN A 59 45.35 -48.91 23.85
C GLN A 59 44.93 -49.62 25.16
N GLY A 60 44.56 -50.90 25.02
CA GLY A 60 44.06 -51.70 26.13
C GLY A 60 42.53 -51.79 26.18
N ASP A 61 41.97 -52.18 27.32
CA ASP A 61 40.52 -52.26 27.53
C ASP A 61 40.14 -51.98 29.00
N LEU A 62 39.16 -51.13 29.18
CA LEU A 62 38.54 -50.90 30.49
C LEU A 62 37.20 -51.65 30.51
N VAL A 63 37.13 -52.61 31.41
CA VAL A 63 35.97 -53.47 31.56
C VAL A 63 35.16 -53.04 32.79
N ILE A 64 33.89 -52.72 32.63
CA ILE A 64 32.97 -52.28 33.71
C ILE A 64 31.80 -53.28 33.80
N ASP A 65 31.64 -53.95 34.94
CA ASP A 65 30.68 -54.98 35.14
C ASP A 65 30.67 -56.08 34.06
N GLY A 66 31.86 -56.50 33.58
CA GLY A 66 32.02 -57.51 32.56
C GLY A 66 31.75 -57.03 31.12
N ARG A 67 31.48 -55.75 30.86
CA ARG A 67 31.30 -55.16 29.55
C ARG A 67 32.49 -54.28 29.18
N SER A 68 33.05 -54.51 28.01
CA SER A 68 34.14 -53.70 27.46
C SER A 68 33.66 -52.29 27.14
N THR A 69 34.48 -51.27 27.51
CA THR A 69 34.15 -49.89 27.19
C THR A 69 34.45 -49.52 25.74
N LYS A 70 35.09 -50.41 24.96
CA LYS A 70 35.21 -50.28 23.51
C LYS A 70 33.84 -50.22 22.81
N ASP A 71 32.84 -50.85 23.40
CA ASP A 71 31.47 -50.90 22.92
C ASP A 71 30.62 -49.71 23.43
N TYR A 72 31.20 -48.81 24.27
CA TYR A 72 30.47 -47.67 24.82
C TYR A 72 30.36 -46.56 23.80
N LYS A 73 29.13 -46.03 23.67
CA LYS A 73 28.85 -44.78 22.97
C LYS A 73 28.90 -43.63 23.96
N ASP A 74 28.99 -42.40 23.47
CA ASP A 74 28.95 -41.17 24.30
C ASP A 74 27.86 -41.23 25.36
N ARG A 75 26.70 -41.77 25.06
CA ARG A 75 25.57 -41.95 25.97
C ARG A 75 25.80 -42.92 27.13
N ASP A 76 26.56 -43.97 26.87
CA ASP A 76 26.87 -44.96 27.88
C ASP A 76 27.86 -44.36 28.90
N TRP A 77 28.84 -43.56 28.39
CA TRP A 77 29.77 -42.79 29.21
C TRP A 77 29.04 -41.70 30.03
N ASP A 78 28.07 -40.97 29.45
CA ASP A 78 27.29 -39.97 30.19
C ASP A 78 26.49 -40.66 31.35
N THR A 79 25.88 -41.84 31.05
CA THR A 79 25.15 -42.61 32.07
C THR A 79 26.08 -43.13 33.16
N TYR A 80 27.24 -43.63 32.77
CA TYR A 80 28.26 -44.13 33.71
C TYR A 80 28.74 -43.00 34.65
N ARG A 81 29.12 -41.84 34.14
CA ARG A 81 29.52 -40.69 34.95
C ARG A 81 28.42 -40.19 35.87
N ASN A 82 27.16 -40.22 35.40
CA ASN A 82 26.06 -39.71 36.18
C ASN A 82 25.59 -40.63 37.31
N HIS A 83 25.54 -41.95 37.10
CA HIS A 83 24.95 -42.89 38.01
C HIS A 83 25.96 -43.78 38.74
N ARG A 84 27.15 -44.02 38.16
CA ARG A 84 28.12 -44.98 38.75
C ARG A 84 29.31 -44.33 39.40
N ILE A 85 29.63 -43.08 38.98
CA ILE A 85 30.84 -42.38 39.47
C ILE A 85 30.47 -41.15 40.24
N GLY A 86 31.12 -40.97 41.37
CA GLY A 86 31.20 -39.70 42.11
C GLY A 86 32.59 -39.13 42.03
N PHE A 87 32.76 -37.94 41.45
CA PHE A 87 34.05 -37.27 41.35
C PHE A 87 34.25 -36.24 42.47
N VAL A 88 35.40 -36.37 43.15
CA VAL A 88 35.92 -35.39 44.12
C VAL A 88 37.24 -34.87 43.55
N PHE A 89 37.22 -33.66 43.01
CA PHE A 89 38.35 -33.02 42.35
C PHE A 89 39.27 -32.31 43.33
N GLN A 90 40.53 -32.13 42.96
CA GLN A 90 41.52 -31.38 43.71
C GLN A 90 41.13 -29.93 43.97
N SER A 91 40.60 -29.25 42.93
CA SER A 91 40.11 -27.86 42.97
C SER A 91 38.58 -27.83 43.08
N TYR A 92 37.94 -28.29 44.09
CA TYR A 92 36.51 -28.29 44.41
C TYR A 92 35.52 -28.25 43.25
N HIS A 93 35.79 -27.47 42.21
CA HIS A 93 34.97 -27.25 41.00
C HIS A 93 33.51 -27.02 41.31
N LEU A 94 33.25 -26.11 42.26
CA LEU A 94 31.91 -25.63 42.57
C LEU A 94 31.56 -24.45 41.67
N ILE A 95 30.28 -24.34 41.27
CA ILE A 95 29.77 -23.22 40.49
C ILE A 95 29.63 -22.01 41.42
N PRO A 96 30.42 -20.91 41.26
CA PRO A 96 30.55 -19.85 42.26
C PRO A 96 29.26 -19.06 42.55
N HIS A 97 28.37 -18.93 41.53
CA HIS A 97 27.14 -18.17 41.64
C HIS A 97 25.96 -18.99 42.19
N GLN A 98 26.13 -20.31 42.34
CA GLN A 98 25.14 -21.22 42.93
C GLN A 98 25.37 -21.41 44.43
N SER A 99 24.31 -21.62 45.20
CA SER A 99 24.42 -21.97 46.60
C SER A 99 25.00 -23.38 46.80
N VAL A 100 25.44 -23.69 48.01
CA VAL A 100 25.89 -25.02 48.42
C VAL A 100 24.87 -26.09 48.04
N LEU A 101 23.61 -25.90 48.43
CA LEU A 101 22.52 -26.80 48.10
C LEU A 101 22.37 -26.98 46.57
N GLN A 102 22.43 -25.88 45.81
CA GLN A 102 22.26 -25.93 44.33
C GLN A 102 23.43 -26.65 43.62
N ASN A 103 24.66 -26.51 44.15
CA ASN A 103 25.82 -27.24 43.67
C ASN A 103 25.66 -28.77 43.84
N VAL A 104 25.08 -29.21 44.96
CA VAL A 104 24.81 -30.63 45.21
C VAL A 104 23.58 -31.12 44.39
N GLU A 105 22.52 -30.32 44.33
CA GLU A 105 21.33 -30.63 43.52
C GLU A 105 21.66 -30.78 42.01
N LEU A 106 22.76 -30.23 41.52
CA LEU A 106 23.13 -30.21 40.12
C LEU A 106 23.24 -31.61 39.51
N ALA A 107 23.89 -32.53 40.24
CA ALA A 107 24.06 -33.93 39.77
C ALA A 107 22.71 -34.62 39.55
N LEU A 108 21.75 -34.47 40.48
CA LEU A 108 20.38 -35.00 40.36
C LEU A 108 19.54 -34.25 39.35
N THR A 109 19.83 -32.97 39.06
CA THR A 109 19.17 -32.21 37.98
C THR A 109 19.44 -32.82 36.64
N LEU A 110 20.66 -33.28 36.40
CA LEU A 110 21.08 -33.95 35.17
C LEU A 110 20.44 -35.34 35.02
N SER A 111 20.13 -36.01 36.11
CA SER A 111 19.42 -37.31 36.17
C SER A 111 17.91 -37.20 35.91
N GLY A 112 17.36 -35.97 35.88
CA GLY A 112 15.91 -35.75 35.69
C GLY A 112 15.05 -36.00 36.92
N VAL A 113 15.62 -36.05 38.12
CA VAL A 113 14.91 -36.25 39.40
C VAL A 113 14.01 -35.04 39.72
N SER A 114 12.82 -35.30 40.28
CA SER A 114 11.87 -34.24 40.60
C SER A 114 12.46 -33.22 41.60
N ARG A 115 12.01 -31.97 41.55
CA ARG A 115 12.55 -30.90 42.40
C ARG A 115 12.45 -31.23 43.93
N LYS A 116 11.38 -31.87 44.33
CA LYS A 116 11.13 -32.22 45.76
C LYS A 116 12.09 -33.32 46.22
N GLU A 117 12.24 -34.38 45.46
CA GLU A 117 13.13 -35.50 45.74
C GLU A 117 14.60 -35.06 45.70
N ARG A 118 14.99 -34.31 44.67
CA ARG A 118 16.32 -33.78 44.48
C ARG A 118 16.76 -32.92 45.65
N ARG A 119 15.89 -31.99 46.12
CA ARG A 119 16.17 -31.15 47.24
C ARG A 119 16.33 -31.95 48.53
N LYS A 120 15.52 -32.97 48.78
CA LYS A 120 15.62 -33.86 49.94
C LYS A 120 16.97 -34.60 49.91
N ALA A 121 17.26 -35.30 48.81
CA ALA A 121 18.52 -36.03 48.68
C ALA A 121 19.77 -35.19 48.81
N ALA A 122 19.74 -33.93 48.28
CA ALA A 122 20.86 -32.99 48.39
C ALA A 122 21.05 -32.50 49.84
N ILE A 123 19.98 -32.31 50.61
CA ILE A 123 20.04 -32.00 52.04
C ILE A 123 20.61 -33.18 52.80
N ASP A 124 20.13 -34.39 52.55
CA ASP A 124 20.59 -35.62 53.24
C ASP A 124 22.10 -35.84 52.97
N ALA A 125 22.57 -35.63 51.72
CA ALA A 125 23.97 -35.75 51.38
C ALA A 125 24.85 -34.67 52.07
N LEU A 126 24.32 -33.43 52.21
CA LEU A 126 25.02 -32.37 52.93
C LEU A 126 25.06 -32.58 54.44
N GLU A 127 24.05 -33.24 54.99
CA GLU A 127 24.00 -33.66 56.38
C GLU A 127 25.07 -34.72 56.67
N GLN A 128 25.25 -35.70 55.74
CA GLN A 128 26.29 -36.75 55.86
C GLN A 128 27.71 -36.18 55.94
N VAL A 129 27.98 -35.03 55.35
CA VAL A 129 29.29 -34.38 55.42
C VAL A 129 29.33 -33.25 56.44
N GLY A 130 28.34 -33.10 57.32
CA GLY A 130 28.29 -32.11 58.40
C GLY A 130 28.07 -30.67 57.95
N LEU A 131 27.31 -30.43 56.86
CA LEU A 131 27.07 -29.09 56.29
C LEU A 131 25.57 -28.70 56.22
N LYS A 132 24.72 -29.29 57.07
CA LYS A 132 23.28 -29.04 57.12
C LYS A 132 22.92 -27.56 57.31
N ASP A 133 23.69 -26.79 58.03
CA ASP A 133 23.41 -25.38 58.35
C ASP A 133 23.95 -24.42 57.28
N GLN A 134 24.66 -24.90 56.26
CA GLN A 134 25.33 -24.09 55.24
C GLN A 134 24.61 -24.05 53.89
N LEU A 135 23.36 -24.55 53.77
CA LEU A 135 22.66 -24.81 52.53
C LEU A 135 22.53 -23.59 51.59
N ARG A 136 22.40 -22.38 52.15
CA ARG A 136 22.16 -21.14 51.41
C ARG A 136 23.42 -20.38 51.04
N LYS A 137 24.57 -20.72 51.70
CA LYS A 137 25.84 -20.02 51.43
C LYS A 137 26.30 -20.32 49.99
N LYS A 138 27.10 -19.38 49.47
CA LYS A 138 27.82 -19.55 48.21
C LYS A 138 29.26 -20.04 48.46
N PRO A 139 29.91 -20.66 47.44
CA PRO A 139 31.32 -21.11 47.57
C PRO A 139 32.26 -20.02 48.11
N SER A 140 32.09 -18.77 47.69
CA SER A 140 32.90 -17.63 48.16
C SER A 140 32.76 -17.29 49.66
N GLN A 141 31.79 -17.87 50.32
CA GLN A 141 31.50 -17.69 51.77
C GLN A 141 31.89 -18.91 52.61
N MET A 142 32.65 -19.84 52.03
CA MET A 142 33.02 -21.13 52.62
C MET A 142 34.54 -21.25 52.73
N SER A 143 34.99 -21.97 53.75
CA SER A 143 36.40 -22.36 53.85
C SER A 143 36.75 -23.45 52.82
N GLY A 144 38.04 -23.64 52.52
CA GLY A 144 38.53 -24.67 51.63
C GLY A 144 38.00 -26.07 51.98
N GLY A 145 38.07 -26.46 53.24
CA GLY A 145 37.59 -27.74 53.71
C GLY A 145 36.07 -27.87 53.69
N GLN A 146 35.35 -26.79 53.92
CA GLN A 146 33.88 -26.80 53.71
C GLN A 146 33.54 -26.98 52.22
N MET A 147 34.26 -26.29 51.30
CA MET A 147 34.05 -26.47 49.84
C MET A 147 34.36 -27.89 49.40
N GLN A 148 35.39 -28.53 49.94
CA GLN A 148 35.71 -29.93 49.64
C GLN A 148 34.60 -30.86 50.12
N ARG A 149 34.08 -30.66 51.34
CA ARG A 149 32.92 -31.43 51.84
C ARG A 149 31.67 -31.23 50.99
N VAL A 150 31.43 -30.06 50.43
CA VAL A 150 30.36 -29.84 49.45
C VAL A 150 30.62 -30.66 48.17
N ALA A 151 31.89 -30.71 47.69
CA ALA A 151 32.25 -31.52 46.53
C ALA A 151 32.03 -33.01 46.80
N ILE A 152 32.35 -33.50 48.02
CA ILE A 152 32.03 -34.88 48.40
C ILE A 152 30.51 -35.14 48.46
N ALA A 153 29.73 -34.24 49.07
CA ALA A 153 28.27 -34.36 49.08
C ALA A 153 27.69 -34.40 47.65
N ARG A 154 28.23 -33.58 46.74
CA ARG A 154 27.85 -33.59 45.29
C ARG A 154 28.21 -34.93 44.65
N ALA A 155 29.34 -35.54 44.98
CA ALA A 155 29.74 -36.84 44.48
C ALA A 155 28.81 -37.94 44.98
N LEU A 156 28.33 -37.85 46.26
CA LEU A 156 27.47 -38.87 46.89
C LEU A 156 26.00 -38.84 46.51
N VAL A 157 25.48 -37.67 46.10
CA VAL A 157 24.04 -37.41 45.97
C VAL A 157 23.31 -38.36 45.01
N ASN A 158 24.01 -38.82 43.97
CA ASN A 158 23.49 -39.84 42.99
C ASN A 158 23.66 -41.29 43.47
N ASN A 159 24.12 -41.51 44.70
CA ASN A 159 24.38 -42.85 45.22
C ASN A 159 25.30 -43.69 44.32
N PRO A 160 26.51 -43.23 43.96
CA PRO A 160 27.37 -43.91 43.04
C PRO A 160 28.02 -45.17 43.66
N ASP A 161 28.40 -46.14 42.82
CA ASP A 161 29.12 -47.35 43.26
C ASP A 161 30.62 -47.08 43.49
N ILE A 162 31.19 -46.04 42.84
CA ILE A 162 32.60 -45.71 42.83
C ILE A 162 32.78 -44.23 43.14
N ILE A 163 33.63 -43.91 44.11
CA ILE A 163 34.08 -42.52 44.36
C ILE A 163 35.53 -42.40 43.86
N LEU A 164 35.78 -41.42 43.03
CA LEU A 164 37.09 -41.09 42.51
C LEU A 164 37.54 -39.75 43.14
N ALA A 165 38.58 -39.80 43.94
CA ALA A 165 39.09 -38.65 44.65
C ALA A 165 40.52 -38.28 44.18
N ASP A 166 40.63 -37.14 43.50
CA ASP A 166 41.94 -36.64 43.00
C ASP A 166 42.51 -35.64 44.01
N GLU A 167 43.52 -36.07 44.76
CA GLU A 167 44.18 -35.30 45.80
C GLU A 167 43.23 -34.51 46.73
N PRO A 168 42.27 -35.18 47.40
CA PRO A 168 41.15 -34.54 48.06
C PRO A 168 41.56 -33.67 49.24
N THR A 169 42.82 -33.74 49.68
CA THR A 169 43.37 -33.00 50.84
C THR A 169 44.48 -32.02 50.42
N GLY A 170 44.85 -31.94 49.13
CA GLY A 170 46.02 -31.18 48.66
C GLY A 170 45.98 -29.66 48.86
N ALA A 171 44.83 -29.09 49.11
CA ALA A 171 44.62 -27.65 49.35
C ALA A 171 44.07 -27.36 50.76
N LEU A 172 44.18 -28.29 51.70
CA LEU A 172 43.57 -28.20 53.06
C LEU A 172 44.61 -28.19 54.12
N ASP A 173 44.31 -27.58 55.26
CA ASP A 173 45.06 -27.70 56.51
C ASP A 173 44.93 -29.13 57.04
N THR A 174 45.81 -29.47 58.00
CA THR A 174 45.93 -30.84 58.53
C THR A 174 44.66 -31.30 59.22
N GLU A 175 43.98 -30.43 59.98
CA GLU A 175 42.78 -30.80 60.76
C GLU A 175 41.62 -31.08 59.79
N THR A 176 41.41 -30.21 58.77
CA THR A 176 40.39 -30.38 57.77
C THR A 176 40.70 -31.60 56.89
N SER A 177 41.96 -31.89 56.62
CA SER A 177 42.40 -33.08 55.87
C SER A 177 41.96 -34.37 56.57
N VAL A 178 42.17 -34.46 57.90
CA VAL A 178 41.68 -35.59 58.69
C VAL A 178 40.16 -35.75 58.56
N GLN A 179 39.37 -34.69 58.72
CA GLN A 179 37.89 -34.75 58.57
C GLN A 179 37.46 -35.26 57.27
N VAL A 180 38.08 -34.80 56.15
CA VAL A 180 37.78 -35.27 54.78
C VAL A 180 38.14 -36.75 54.60
N MET A 181 39.29 -37.17 55.12
CA MET A 181 39.72 -38.59 55.05
C MET A 181 38.85 -39.49 55.89
N GLU A 182 38.34 -39.09 57.03
CA GLU A 182 37.39 -39.86 57.84
C GLU A 182 36.06 -40.05 57.10
N ILE A 183 35.56 -39.01 56.44
CA ILE A 183 34.34 -39.09 55.60
C ILE A 183 34.56 -40.09 54.46
N LEU A 184 35.68 -40.07 53.75
CA LEU A 184 35.99 -40.98 52.65
C LEU A 184 36.14 -42.43 53.14
N LYS A 185 36.73 -42.62 54.33
CA LYS A 185 36.84 -43.93 54.97
C LYS A 185 35.48 -44.52 55.36
N GLU A 186 34.59 -43.71 55.88
CA GLU A 186 33.24 -44.18 56.22
C GLU A 186 32.47 -44.60 54.96
N ILE A 187 32.61 -43.80 53.89
CA ILE A 187 32.00 -44.10 52.56
C ILE A 187 32.55 -45.38 51.97
N SER A 188 33.82 -45.73 52.21
CA SER A 188 34.47 -46.91 51.62
C SER A 188 33.96 -48.24 52.19
N LYS A 189 33.25 -48.25 53.32
CA LYS A 189 32.62 -49.47 53.88
C LYS A 189 31.64 -50.08 52.92
N ASP A 190 30.86 -49.31 52.16
CA ASP A 190 29.80 -49.76 51.29
C ASP A 190 30.10 -49.63 49.81
N ARG A 191 31.19 -48.88 49.43
CA ARG A 191 31.52 -48.55 48.02
C ARG A 191 33.03 -48.57 47.81
N LEU A 192 33.40 -48.61 46.52
CA LEU A 192 34.78 -48.46 46.11
C LEU A 192 35.18 -46.96 46.11
N VAL A 193 36.18 -46.64 46.94
CA VAL A 193 36.81 -45.32 46.93
C VAL A 193 38.22 -45.48 46.35
N ILE A 194 38.51 -44.76 45.24
CA ILE A 194 39.83 -44.72 44.62
C ILE A 194 40.40 -43.31 44.81
N MET A 195 41.40 -43.17 45.63
CA MET A 195 42.05 -41.90 45.93
C MET A 195 43.39 -41.83 45.27
N VAL A 196 43.69 -40.71 44.62
CA VAL A 196 45.02 -40.37 44.16
C VAL A 196 45.64 -39.39 45.18
N THR A 197 46.89 -39.69 45.61
CA THR A 197 47.59 -38.83 46.55
C THR A 197 49.12 -38.95 46.33
N HIS A 198 49.83 -37.92 46.69
CA HIS A 198 51.28 -37.92 46.79
C HIS A 198 51.76 -38.00 48.25
N ASN A 199 50.84 -38.00 49.22
CA ASN A 199 51.13 -38.10 50.64
C ASN A 199 51.07 -39.55 51.14
N PRO A 200 52.23 -40.18 51.46
CA PRO A 200 52.26 -41.57 51.90
C PRO A 200 51.61 -41.79 53.29
N GLU A 201 51.68 -40.83 54.13
CA GLU A 201 51.18 -40.92 55.50
C GLU A 201 49.66 -41.07 55.51
N LEU A 202 48.96 -40.24 54.70
CA LEU A 202 47.52 -40.35 54.53
C LEU A 202 47.12 -41.67 53.91
N ALA A 203 47.91 -42.12 52.92
CA ALA A 203 47.58 -43.40 52.25
C ALA A 203 47.72 -44.58 53.19
N GLU A 204 48.78 -44.61 54.02
CA GLU A 204 49.03 -45.69 54.97
C GLU A 204 48.03 -45.70 56.12
N THR A 205 47.53 -44.52 56.54
CA THR A 205 46.64 -44.40 57.69
C THR A 205 45.16 -44.77 57.34
N TYR A 206 44.73 -44.43 56.12
CA TYR A 206 43.30 -44.48 55.79
C TYR A 206 42.91 -45.59 54.78
N SER A 207 43.89 -46.07 53.96
CA SER A 207 43.56 -46.96 52.86
C SER A 207 43.67 -48.44 53.25
N THR A 208 42.81 -49.24 52.71
CA THR A 208 42.88 -50.68 52.84
C THR A 208 43.83 -51.32 51.80
N ARG A 209 44.11 -50.58 50.72
CA ARG A 209 44.99 -51.04 49.64
C ARG A 209 45.76 -49.86 49.05
N ILE A 210 47.06 -50.00 48.85
CA ILE A 210 47.92 -48.95 48.29
C ILE A 210 48.54 -49.50 46.99
N ILE A 211 48.27 -48.80 45.91
CA ILE A 211 48.87 -49.06 44.61
C ILE A 211 49.99 -48.02 44.38
N ARG A 212 51.23 -48.46 44.27
CA ARG A 212 52.36 -47.55 43.99
C ARG A 212 52.55 -47.42 42.46
N MET A 213 52.66 -46.22 42.03
CA MET A 213 52.79 -45.89 40.61
C MET A 213 54.01 -45.02 40.31
N LEU A 214 54.81 -45.41 39.30
CA LEU A 214 55.99 -44.66 38.86
C LEU A 214 56.03 -44.69 37.32
N ASP A 215 56.29 -43.55 36.71
CA ASP A 215 56.47 -43.41 35.22
C ASP A 215 55.43 -44.15 34.35
N GLY A 216 54.13 -44.09 34.76
CA GLY A 216 53.01 -44.68 34.04
C GLY A 216 52.90 -46.21 34.21
N GLN A 217 53.58 -46.80 35.19
CA GLN A 217 53.50 -48.24 35.49
C GLN A 217 53.23 -48.46 36.99
N ILE A 218 52.60 -49.59 37.32
CA ILE A 218 52.39 -50.02 38.69
C ILE A 218 53.66 -50.71 39.17
N THR A 219 54.19 -50.20 40.27
CA THR A 219 55.46 -50.70 40.88
C THR A 219 55.21 -51.54 42.13
N GLY A 220 54.05 -51.45 42.71
CA GLY A 220 53.64 -52.21 43.90
C GLY A 220 52.14 -52.16 44.18
N ASP A 221 51.64 -53.20 44.82
CA ASP A 221 50.29 -53.34 45.29
C ASP A 221 50.31 -54.06 46.63
N THR A 222 49.79 -53.43 47.67
CA THR A 222 49.89 -53.98 49.06
C THR A 222 48.84 -55.07 49.34
N ALA A 223 47.75 -55.13 48.63
CA ALA A 223 46.70 -56.11 48.84
C ALA A 223 46.09 -56.51 47.48
N PRO A 224 46.86 -57.18 46.58
CA PRO A 224 46.35 -57.67 45.28
C PRO A 224 45.18 -58.65 45.48
N LEU A 225 44.28 -58.72 44.48
CA LEU A 225 43.18 -59.69 44.50
C LEU A 225 43.70 -61.10 44.37
N SER A 226 43.17 -62.02 45.21
CA SER A 226 43.42 -63.44 45.11
C SER A 226 42.78 -64.03 43.84
N GLU A 227 43.25 -65.17 43.36
CA GLU A 227 42.66 -65.82 42.18
C GLU A 227 41.20 -66.24 42.40
N GLU A 228 40.80 -66.57 43.63
CA GLU A 228 39.45 -66.84 44.03
C GLU A 228 38.54 -65.62 43.95
N GLU A 229 39.04 -64.45 44.38
CA GLU A 229 38.38 -63.13 44.27
C GLU A 229 38.20 -62.69 42.82
N LYS A 230 39.24 -62.91 42.00
CA LYS A 230 39.16 -62.64 40.54
C LYS A 230 38.10 -63.50 39.85
N GLN A 231 38.01 -64.78 40.16
CA GLN A 231 37.00 -65.69 39.61
C GLN A 231 35.59 -65.36 40.14
N ALA A 232 35.46 -64.95 41.38
CA ALA A 232 34.15 -64.52 41.92
C ALA A 232 33.64 -63.24 41.30
N LEU A 233 34.51 -62.33 40.90
CA LEU A 233 34.19 -61.09 40.22
C LEU A 233 33.81 -61.28 38.76
N THR A 234 34.26 -62.41 38.10
CA THR A 234 33.97 -62.73 36.71
C THR A 234 32.57 -63.32 36.50
N LYS A 235 31.85 -63.77 37.55
CA LYS A 235 30.48 -64.24 37.40
C LYS A 235 29.52 -63.08 37.14
N VAL A 236 29.28 -62.90 35.86
CA VAL A 236 28.44 -61.81 35.30
C VAL A 236 26.99 -61.95 35.78
N LYS A 237 26.52 -61.04 36.63
CA LYS A 237 25.11 -60.75 36.74
C LYS A 237 24.66 -60.05 35.47
N LYS A 238 23.61 -60.60 34.77
CA LYS A 238 22.99 -59.94 33.63
C LYS A 238 22.69 -58.49 33.99
N PRO A 239 22.99 -57.51 33.11
CA PRO A 239 22.74 -56.10 33.41
C PRO A 239 21.25 -55.92 33.71
N GLU A 240 20.93 -55.29 34.81
CA GLU A 240 19.57 -54.87 35.14
C GLU A 240 19.04 -53.92 34.04
N LYS A 241 18.06 -54.39 33.34
CA LYS A 241 17.30 -53.58 32.38
C LYS A 241 16.54 -52.50 33.17
N GLY A 242 17.01 -51.27 33.18
CA GLY A 242 16.15 -50.23 33.70
C GLY A 242 16.80 -48.93 34.21
N GLN A 243 18.09 -48.66 34.03
CA GLN A 243 18.59 -47.35 34.38
C GLN A 243 18.03 -46.27 33.44
N LYS A 244 17.23 -45.33 34.01
CA LYS A 244 16.70 -44.20 33.26
C LYS A 244 17.86 -43.39 32.72
N LYS A 245 17.84 -43.14 31.38
CA LYS A 245 18.85 -42.30 30.75
C LYS A 245 18.84 -40.88 31.33
N PRO A 246 19.99 -40.29 31.58
CA PRO A 246 20.04 -38.88 32.03
C PRO A 246 19.37 -37.99 31.01
N SER A 247 18.25 -37.37 31.42
CA SER A 247 17.44 -36.50 30.57
C SER A 247 16.91 -35.36 31.38
N MET A 248 17.39 -34.17 31.12
CA MET A 248 16.89 -32.93 31.73
C MET A 248 15.69 -32.43 30.93
N SER A 249 14.58 -32.06 31.58
CA SER A 249 13.41 -31.51 30.90
C SER A 249 13.71 -30.13 30.28
N LEU A 250 13.04 -29.78 29.19
CA LEU A 250 13.16 -28.46 28.53
C LEU A 250 12.84 -27.32 29.50
N PHE A 251 11.81 -27.51 30.36
CA PHE A 251 11.44 -26.54 31.37
C PHE A 251 12.53 -26.33 32.42
N THR A 252 13.22 -27.41 32.87
CA THR A 252 14.34 -27.33 33.77
C THR A 252 15.53 -26.60 33.14
N SER A 253 15.80 -26.85 31.85
CA SER A 253 16.85 -26.13 31.09
C SER A 253 16.53 -24.65 31.00
N PHE A 254 15.30 -24.28 30.70
CA PHE A 254 14.83 -22.92 30.62
C PHE A 254 14.96 -22.18 31.97
N MET A 255 14.49 -22.78 33.05
CA MET A 255 14.56 -22.17 34.37
C MET A 255 15.99 -22.01 34.87
N LEU A 256 16.89 -22.97 34.57
CA LEU A 256 18.31 -22.87 34.90
C LEU A 256 19.00 -21.75 34.14
N SER A 257 18.70 -21.63 32.83
CA SER A 257 19.19 -20.56 31.96
C SER A 257 18.69 -19.20 32.41
N LEU A 258 17.42 -19.07 32.77
CA LEU A 258 16.86 -17.84 33.30
C LEU A 258 17.56 -17.35 34.56
N LYS A 259 17.82 -18.27 35.51
CA LYS A 259 18.58 -17.93 36.71
C LYS A 259 20.01 -17.47 36.40
N ASN A 260 20.67 -18.12 35.46
CA ASN A 260 22.01 -17.73 35.02
C ASN A 260 22.03 -16.32 34.41
N LEU A 261 21.06 -16.01 33.53
CA LEU A 261 20.93 -14.69 32.90
C LEU A 261 20.66 -13.58 33.92
N VAL A 262 19.83 -13.85 34.92
CA VAL A 262 19.54 -12.90 36.04
C VAL A 262 20.75 -12.63 36.91
N THR A 263 21.70 -13.54 37.04
CA THR A 263 22.97 -13.29 37.77
C THR A 263 23.91 -12.32 37.06
N LYS A 264 23.86 -12.25 35.71
CA LYS A 264 24.67 -11.36 34.86
C LYS A 264 23.80 -10.27 34.20
N LYS A 265 22.98 -9.57 34.99
CA LYS A 265 21.94 -8.62 34.54
C LYS A 265 22.44 -7.62 33.47
N GLY A 266 23.59 -6.98 33.70
CA GLY A 266 24.12 -5.96 32.78
C GLY A 266 24.42 -6.51 31.39
N ARG A 267 25.09 -7.66 31.30
CA ARG A 267 25.37 -8.29 30.00
C ARG A 267 24.10 -8.75 29.30
N THR A 268 23.20 -9.40 30.02
CA THR A 268 21.93 -9.88 29.47
C THR A 268 21.09 -8.72 28.90
N ALA A 269 21.01 -7.62 29.67
CA ALA A 269 20.29 -6.42 29.20
C ALA A 269 20.94 -5.82 27.95
N LEU A 270 22.30 -5.71 27.93
CA LEU A 270 23.00 -5.18 26.77
C LEU A 270 22.83 -6.05 25.53
N THR A 271 22.87 -7.39 25.70
CA THR A 271 22.65 -8.34 24.59
C THR A 271 21.23 -8.28 24.07
N ALA A 272 20.24 -8.22 24.95
CA ALA A 272 18.83 -8.09 24.58
C ALA A 272 18.57 -6.74 23.89
N PHE A 273 19.19 -5.64 24.39
CA PHE A 273 19.07 -4.34 23.76
C PHE A 273 19.72 -4.32 22.36
N ALA A 274 20.95 -4.85 22.23
CA ALA A 274 21.59 -4.96 20.91
C ALA A 274 20.77 -5.79 19.93
N GLY A 275 20.12 -6.87 20.41
CA GLY A 275 19.20 -7.67 19.62
C GLY A 275 17.89 -6.96 19.25
N SER A 276 17.44 -6.04 20.09
CA SER A 276 16.19 -5.30 19.87
C SER A 276 16.31 -4.23 18.78
N ILE A 277 17.52 -3.73 18.45
CA ILE A 277 17.72 -2.66 17.45
C ILE A 277 17.15 -3.05 16.08
N GLY A 278 17.40 -4.29 15.61
CA GLY A 278 16.85 -4.76 14.35
C GLY A 278 15.32 -4.90 14.40
N ILE A 279 14.77 -5.31 15.54
CA ILE A 279 13.31 -5.41 15.72
C ILE A 279 12.66 -4.04 15.77
N ILE A 280 13.28 -3.06 16.44
CA ILE A 280 12.81 -1.67 16.47
C ILE A 280 12.72 -1.11 15.05
N GLY A 281 13.79 -1.30 14.25
CA GLY A 281 13.82 -0.81 12.88
C GLY A 281 12.66 -1.36 12.03
N ILE A 282 12.45 -2.68 12.04
CA ILE A 282 11.31 -3.30 11.32
C ILE A 282 9.98 -2.80 11.86
N ALA A 283 9.82 -2.80 13.18
CA ALA A 283 8.57 -2.42 13.82
C ALA A 283 8.20 -0.96 13.51
N LEU A 284 9.17 -0.04 13.48
CA LEU A 284 8.94 1.35 13.10
C LEU A 284 8.53 1.49 11.63
N ILE A 285 9.22 0.81 10.72
CA ILE A 285 8.86 0.85 9.29
C ILE A 285 7.46 0.29 9.08
N PHE A 286 7.14 -0.87 9.68
CA PHE A 286 5.79 -1.41 9.63
C PHE A 286 4.75 -0.46 10.24
N SER A 287 5.09 0.22 11.33
CA SER A 287 4.17 1.18 11.97
C SER A 287 3.87 2.36 11.05
N VAL A 288 4.88 2.92 10.40
CA VAL A 288 4.70 4.03 9.45
C VAL A 288 3.98 3.55 8.19
N SER A 289 4.41 2.43 7.61
CA SER A 289 3.78 1.86 6.41
C SER A 289 2.31 1.53 6.65
N GLN A 290 1.98 0.87 7.76
CA GLN A 290 0.60 0.54 8.11
C GLN A 290 -0.24 1.79 8.35
N GLY A 291 0.34 2.79 9.02
CA GLY A 291 -0.33 4.06 9.23
C GLY A 291 -0.59 4.82 7.93
N THR A 292 0.37 4.81 7.01
CA THR A 292 0.22 5.39 5.67
C THR A 292 -0.82 4.64 4.85
N SER A 293 -0.79 3.30 4.85
CA SER A 293 -1.80 2.49 4.16
C SER A 293 -3.21 2.71 4.73
N ALA A 294 -3.35 2.80 6.05
CA ALA A 294 -4.63 3.10 6.68
C ALA A 294 -5.13 4.52 6.35
N TYR A 295 -4.23 5.48 6.26
CA TYR A 295 -4.57 6.84 5.83
C TYR A 295 -4.98 6.90 4.37
N ILE A 296 -4.31 6.16 3.49
CA ILE A 296 -4.69 6.06 2.08
C ILE A 296 -6.07 5.39 1.94
N GLN A 297 -6.31 4.30 2.67
CA GLN A 297 -7.63 3.67 2.69
C GLN A 297 -8.71 4.65 3.18
N TYR A 298 -8.43 5.43 4.20
CA TYR A 298 -9.33 6.49 4.67
C TYR A 298 -9.59 7.53 3.58
N ILE A 299 -8.55 8.01 2.88
CA ILE A 299 -8.69 8.94 1.74
C ILE A 299 -9.45 8.27 0.59
N GLN A 300 -9.20 7.01 0.31
CA GLN A 300 -9.93 6.26 -0.71
C GLN A 300 -11.42 6.18 -0.39
N GLU A 301 -11.79 5.86 0.83
CA GLU A 301 -13.20 5.80 1.27
C GLU A 301 -13.88 7.18 1.23
N ASP A 302 -13.18 8.24 1.67
CA ASP A 302 -13.67 9.62 1.62
C ASP A 302 -13.81 10.10 0.15
N THR A 303 -12.85 9.73 -0.70
CA THR A 303 -12.85 10.08 -2.12
C THR A 303 -13.91 9.34 -2.92
N LEU A 304 -14.15 8.05 -2.64
CA LEU A 304 -15.15 7.25 -3.35
C LEU A 304 -16.57 7.81 -3.25
N SER A 305 -16.92 8.40 -2.10
CA SER A 305 -18.22 9.03 -1.90
C SER A 305 -18.41 10.26 -2.80
N SER A 306 -17.32 10.85 -3.29
CA SER A 306 -17.31 12.08 -4.10
C SER A 306 -16.95 11.84 -5.58
N TYR A 307 -16.42 10.66 -5.92
CA TYR A 307 -16.01 10.29 -7.28
C TYR A 307 -16.59 8.94 -7.69
N PRO A 308 -17.83 8.92 -8.21
CA PRO A 308 -18.48 7.69 -8.67
C PRO A 308 -17.81 7.11 -9.92
N ILE A 309 -18.15 5.87 -10.26
CA ILE A 309 -17.97 5.36 -11.63
C ILE A 309 -18.98 6.11 -12.51
N THR A 310 -18.48 6.88 -13.44
CA THR A 310 -19.28 7.71 -14.32
C THR A 310 -19.34 7.10 -15.72
N LEU A 311 -20.55 6.81 -16.18
CA LEU A 311 -20.87 6.32 -17.52
C LEU A 311 -21.51 7.46 -18.30
N THR A 312 -20.92 7.92 -19.38
CA THR A 312 -21.41 9.00 -20.23
C THR A 312 -21.99 8.44 -21.51
N ALA A 313 -23.03 9.04 -22.04
CA ALA A 313 -23.65 8.61 -23.32
C ALA A 313 -22.65 8.61 -24.47
N SER A 314 -21.74 9.56 -24.48
CA SER A 314 -20.61 9.62 -25.42
C SER A 314 -19.30 9.60 -24.65
N THR A 315 -18.38 8.75 -25.03
CA THR A 315 -17.06 8.62 -24.39
C THR A 315 -15.96 8.52 -25.42
N VAL A 316 -14.79 9.01 -25.09
CA VAL A 316 -13.58 8.89 -25.89
C VAL A 316 -12.69 7.84 -25.24
N ASP A 317 -12.04 6.99 -26.01
CA ASP A 317 -11.08 6.00 -25.50
C ASP A 317 -9.81 6.67 -24.98
N MET A 318 -9.91 7.24 -23.77
CA MET A 318 -8.78 7.84 -23.06
C MET A 318 -7.74 6.80 -22.62
N ALA A 319 -8.12 5.52 -22.50
CA ALA A 319 -7.18 4.48 -22.07
C ALA A 319 -6.14 4.25 -23.18
N THR A 320 -6.57 4.12 -24.42
CA THR A 320 -5.68 4.00 -25.59
C THR A 320 -4.81 5.25 -25.76
N LEU A 321 -5.36 6.42 -25.50
CA LEU A 321 -4.65 7.69 -25.57
C LEU A 321 -3.55 7.76 -24.48
N MET A 322 -3.89 7.43 -23.24
CA MET A 322 -2.97 7.44 -22.11
C MET A 322 -1.91 6.34 -22.24
N GLU A 323 -2.25 5.16 -22.77
CA GLU A 323 -1.31 4.11 -23.10
C GLU A 323 -0.31 4.56 -24.19
N THR A 324 -0.80 5.26 -25.21
CA THR A 324 0.04 5.87 -26.25
C THR A 324 0.97 6.91 -25.65
N PHE A 325 0.49 7.82 -24.82
CA PHE A 325 1.30 8.84 -24.13
C PHE A 325 2.30 8.22 -23.12
N MET A 326 1.90 7.24 -22.33
CA MET A 326 2.80 6.53 -21.40
C MET A 326 3.77 5.61 -22.14
N GLY A 327 3.37 5.06 -23.28
CA GLY A 327 4.24 4.28 -24.18
C GLY A 327 5.35 5.12 -24.80
N MET A 328 5.14 6.43 -24.99
CA MET A 328 6.16 7.35 -25.46
C MET A 328 7.34 7.53 -24.48
N GLY A 329 7.11 7.35 -23.18
CA GLY A 329 8.13 7.42 -22.12
C GLY A 329 8.83 6.10 -21.83
N LYS A 330 8.30 4.95 -22.29
CA LYS A 330 8.94 3.65 -22.12
C LYS A 330 9.91 3.37 -23.26
N GLU A 331 11.13 2.96 -22.94
CA GLU A 331 12.03 2.36 -23.91
C GLU A 331 11.42 1.01 -24.38
N GLN A 332 10.63 1.04 -25.45
CA GLN A 332 10.29 -0.20 -26.15
C GLN A 332 11.58 -0.75 -26.74
N ALA A 333 11.80 -2.04 -26.57
CA ALA A 333 12.91 -2.73 -27.18
C ALA A 333 12.85 -2.51 -28.71
N SER A 334 13.73 -1.68 -29.23
CA SER A 334 13.83 -1.43 -30.66
C SER A 334 14.46 -2.63 -31.34
N ASP A 335 13.90 -3.03 -32.47
CA ASP A 335 14.37 -4.17 -33.28
C ASP A 335 15.48 -3.74 -34.25
N HIS A 336 16.36 -2.83 -33.83
CA HIS A 336 17.51 -2.35 -34.60
C HIS A 336 18.79 -2.32 -33.77
N ASP A 337 19.93 -2.47 -34.41
CA ASP A 337 21.25 -2.35 -33.80
C ASP A 337 21.51 -0.93 -33.33
N ARG A 338 22.33 -0.75 -32.26
CA ARG A 338 22.66 0.54 -31.65
C ARG A 338 23.93 1.17 -32.27
N ASP A 339 24.14 1.01 -33.56
CA ASP A 339 25.34 1.42 -34.32
C ASP A 339 25.25 2.85 -34.87
N GLN A 340 24.03 3.41 -34.91
CA GLN A 340 23.74 4.77 -35.40
C GLN A 340 22.54 5.39 -34.68
N VAL A 341 22.19 6.64 -34.97
CA VAL A 341 21.05 7.34 -34.41
C VAL A 341 19.85 7.13 -35.34
N TYR A 342 18.78 6.59 -34.78
CA TYR A 342 17.52 6.35 -35.46
C TYR A 342 16.46 7.38 -35.09
N SER A 343 15.62 7.77 -36.04
CA SER A 343 14.47 8.67 -35.76
C SER A 343 13.35 7.92 -35.06
N LYS A 344 12.76 8.51 -34.01
CA LYS A 344 11.54 8.05 -33.36
C LYS A 344 10.40 9.01 -33.72
N SER A 345 9.42 8.52 -34.48
CA SER A 345 8.29 9.33 -34.99
C SER A 345 7.22 9.57 -33.90
N VAL A 346 7.61 10.18 -32.77
CA VAL A 346 6.71 10.44 -31.63
C VAL A 346 5.53 11.34 -32.03
N LEU A 347 5.80 12.38 -32.79
CA LEU A 347 4.78 13.35 -33.20
C LEU A 347 3.75 12.74 -34.16
N ALA A 348 4.22 11.91 -35.12
CA ALA A 348 3.31 11.22 -36.03
C ALA A 348 2.43 10.20 -35.29
N GLN A 349 2.98 9.49 -34.30
CA GLN A 349 2.19 8.59 -33.44
C GLN A 349 1.14 9.35 -32.64
N MET A 350 1.48 10.55 -32.13
CA MET A 350 0.57 11.42 -31.39
C MET A 350 -0.57 11.93 -32.29
N VAL A 351 -0.25 12.43 -33.46
CA VAL A 351 -1.26 12.89 -34.45
C VAL A 351 -2.15 11.74 -34.92
N ASN A 352 -1.57 10.57 -35.18
CA ASN A 352 -2.37 9.40 -35.53
C ASN A 352 -3.27 8.92 -34.38
N ALA A 353 -2.82 8.98 -33.15
CA ALA A 353 -3.66 8.67 -31.98
C ALA A 353 -4.81 9.68 -31.85
N LEU A 354 -4.56 10.97 -32.05
CA LEU A 354 -5.60 12.01 -32.06
C LEU A 354 -6.57 11.87 -33.26
N ASN A 355 -6.08 11.54 -34.43
CA ASN A 355 -6.94 11.38 -35.62
C ASN A 355 -7.76 10.08 -35.60
N ASN A 356 -7.33 9.08 -34.84
CA ASN A 356 -8.03 7.81 -34.68
C ASN A 356 -8.91 7.80 -33.41
N MET A 357 -9.12 8.95 -32.76
CA MET A 357 -10.08 9.06 -31.67
C MET A 357 -11.49 8.86 -32.23
N GLU A 358 -12.01 7.67 -32.07
CA GLU A 358 -13.41 7.40 -32.30
C GLU A 358 -14.22 7.79 -31.07
N THR A 359 -15.19 8.66 -31.21
CA THR A 359 -16.22 8.90 -30.21
C THR A 359 -17.09 7.66 -30.16
N MET A 360 -17.15 7.01 -29.04
CA MET A 360 -17.96 5.81 -28.82
C MET A 360 -19.25 6.21 -28.11
N GLU A 361 -20.38 5.75 -28.62
CA GLU A 361 -21.67 5.95 -27.96
C GLU A 361 -21.98 4.76 -27.06
N ASN A 362 -22.43 5.05 -25.85
CA ASN A 362 -22.88 4.07 -24.87
C ASN A 362 -24.43 4.02 -24.88
N ASP A 363 -25.01 2.82 -24.97
CA ASP A 363 -26.46 2.63 -24.82
C ASP A 363 -26.85 2.72 -23.33
N LEU A 364 -26.87 3.93 -22.79
CA LEU A 364 -27.23 4.16 -21.39
C LEU A 364 -28.71 3.87 -21.12
N LYS A 365 -29.58 3.91 -22.14
CA LYS A 365 -31.01 3.59 -21.99
C LYS A 365 -31.21 2.11 -21.66
N SER A 366 -30.58 1.22 -22.43
CA SER A 366 -30.67 -0.23 -22.16
C SER A 366 -29.99 -0.59 -20.88
N PHE A 367 -28.81 0.02 -20.58
CA PHE A 367 -28.11 -0.20 -19.33
C PHE A 367 -28.93 0.25 -18.11
N LYS A 368 -29.52 1.43 -18.15
CA LYS A 368 -30.42 1.94 -17.09
C LYS A 368 -31.56 0.98 -16.79
N THR A 369 -32.25 0.52 -17.87
CA THR A 369 -33.38 -0.41 -17.73
C THR A 369 -32.95 -1.71 -17.05
N ARG A 370 -31.78 -2.24 -17.39
CA ARG A 370 -31.22 -3.44 -16.77
C ARG A 370 -30.82 -3.18 -15.31
N LEU A 371 -30.11 -2.08 -15.06
CA LEU A 371 -29.65 -1.69 -13.74
C LEU A 371 -30.84 -1.51 -12.76
N GLU A 372 -31.89 -0.81 -13.17
CA GLU A 372 -33.08 -0.61 -12.35
C GLU A 372 -33.81 -1.91 -12.03
N ALA A 373 -33.90 -2.84 -13.00
CA ALA A 373 -34.49 -4.15 -12.77
C ALA A 373 -33.66 -5.00 -11.80
N ASP A 374 -32.32 -4.96 -11.90
CA ASP A 374 -31.43 -5.73 -11.01
C ASP A 374 -31.35 -5.10 -9.59
N LEU A 375 -31.64 -3.81 -9.44
CA LEU A 375 -31.74 -3.11 -8.16
C LEU A 375 -33.06 -3.32 -7.40
N GLU A 376 -34.10 -3.92 -8.03
CA GLU A 376 -35.33 -4.33 -7.31
C GLU A 376 -35.05 -5.41 -6.24
N ASP A 377 -33.94 -6.16 -6.36
CA ASP A 377 -33.48 -7.12 -5.35
C ASP A 377 -32.58 -6.43 -4.32
N GLU A 378 -33.17 -5.97 -3.24
CA GLU A 378 -32.47 -5.27 -2.14
C GLU A 378 -31.42 -6.15 -1.42
N ASP A 379 -31.52 -7.48 -1.51
CA ASP A 379 -30.57 -8.44 -0.92
C ASP A 379 -29.40 -8.77 -1.87
N SER A 380 -29.40 -8.25 -3.09
CA SER A 380 -28.34 -8.50 -4.08
C SER A 380 -26.98 -7.89 -3.67
N SER A 381 -25.90 -8.49 -4.17
CA SER A 381 -24.54 -7.95 -3.99
C SER A 381 -24.39 -6.58 -4.63
N LEU A 382 -25.10 -6.34 -5.77
CA LEU A 382 -25.09 -5.07 -6.47
C LEU A 382 -25.73 -3.96 -5.62
N TYR A 383 -26.92 -4.19 -5.05
CA TYR A 383 -27.61 -3.23 -4.20
C TYR A 383 -26.77 -2.86 -2.97
N ASN A 384 -26.16 -3.85 -2.32
CA ASN A 384 -25.30 -3.64 -1.15
C ASN A 384 -23.95 -2.98 -1.50
N ALA A 385 -23.53 -3.06 -2.76
CA ALA A 385 -22.30 -2.43 -3.23
C ALA A 385 -22.47 -0.93 -3.50
N LEU A 386 -23.70 -0.45 -3.67
CA LEU A 386 -24.02 0.93 -4.00
C LEU A 386 -24.45 1.74 -2.75
N THR A 387 -24.09 3.01 -2.73
CA THR A 387 -24.63 4.03 -1.81
C THR A 387 -25.65 4.94 -2.49
N GLY A 388 -25.65 4.97 -3.82
CA GLY A 388 -26.58 5.73 -4.64
C GLY A 388 -26.30 5.60 -6.12
N VAL A 389 -27.30 5.85 -6.92
CA VAL A 389 -27.21 5.98 -8.38
C VAL A 389 -27.79 7.34 -8.75
N GLN A 390 -27.04 8.12 -9.53
CA GLN A 390 -27.46 9.41 -10.04
C GLN A 390 -27.56 9.38 -11.55
N TYR A 391 -28.73 9.73 -12.06
CA TYR A 391 -28.97 9.93 -13.50
C TYR A 391 -28.92 11.42 -13.79
N THR A 392 -27.99 11.85 -14.62
CA THR A 392 -27.90 13.24 -15.08
C THR A 392 -28.39 13.33 -16.51
N TYR A 393 -29.14 14.34 -16.80
CA TYR A 393 -29.76 14.58 -18.11
C TYR A 393 -29.12 15.79 -18.76
N ASP A 394 -29.09 15.84 -20.07
CA ASP A 394 -28.60 16.98 -20.85
C ASP A 394 -29.65 18.10 -20.86
N PHE A 395 -29.68 18.82 -19.77
CA PHE A 395 -30.61 19.90 -19.57
C PHE A 395 -30.06 20.91 -18.54
N ASP A 396 -30.20 22.22 -18.79
CA ASP A 396 -29.74 23.27 -17.92
C ASP A 396 -30.88 23.85 -17.08
N LEU A 397 -30.64 23.99 -15.78
CA LEU A 397 -31.61 24.55 -14.83
C LEU A 397 -31.69 26.06 -15.02
N GLN A 398 -32.87 26.57 -15.47
CA GLN A 398 -33.09 27.99 -15.70
C GLN A 398 -33.56 28.68 -14.42
N VAL A 399 -32.64 29.35 -13.68
CA VAL A 399 -32.94 29.98 -12.39
C VAL A 399 -32.79 31.48 -12.48
N PHE A 400 -33.76 32.21 -11.95
CA PHE A 400 -33.75 33.65 -11.87
C PHE A 400 -33.90 34.13 -10.43
N THR A 401 -33.24 35.25 -10.08
CA THR A 401 -33.35 35.92 -8.78
C THR A 401 -33.37 37.42 -8.97
N LYS A 402 -33.60 38.17 -7.91
CA LYS A 402 -33.52 39.63 -7.91
C LYS A 402 -32.28 40.13 -7.21
N SER A 403 -31.54 41.00 -7.89
CA SER A 403 -30.41 41.73 -7.35
C SER A 403 -30.86 42.88 -6.43
N PRO A 404 -29.98 43.44 -5.55
CA PRO A 404 -30.30 44.52 -4.61
C PRO A 404 -30.81 45.78 -5.28
N ASP A 405 -30.48 46.04 -6.54
CA ASP A 405 -30.99 47.15 -7.33
C ASP A 405 -32.36 46.91 -7.97
N GLY A 406 -32.95 45.71 -7.77
CA GLY A 406 -34.24 45.29 -8.29
C GLY A 406 -34.20 44.73 -9.71
N SER A 407 -33.05 44.61 -10.33
CA SER A 407 -32.86 43.92 -11.61
C SER A 407 -33.06 42.40 -11.45
N VAL A 408 -33.53 41.74 -12.49
CA VAL A 408 -33.63 40.28 -12.51
C VAL A 408 -32.34 39.70 -13.05
N VAL A 409 -31.70 38.90 -12.21
CA VAL A 409 -30.45 38.20 -12.53
C VAL A 409 -30.77 36.78 -12.96
N PHE A 410 -30.18 36.36 -14.07
CA PHE A 410 -30.11 34.96 -14.46
C PHE A 410 -28.95 34.32 -13.72
N SER A 411 -29.20 33.25 -12.97
CA SER A 411 -28.23 32.61 -12.07
C SER A 411 -27.26 31.69 -12.82
N ASP A 412 -26.94 32.02 -14.08
CA ASP A 412 -25.94 31.35 -14.90
C ASP A 412 -24.61 32.08 -14.83
N THR A 413 -23.72 31.57 -14.03
CA THR A 413 -22.39 32.15 -13.86
C THR A 413 -21.42 31.77 -14.98
N GLN A 414 -21.72 30.74 -15.75
CA GLN A 414 -20.85 30.32 -16.87
C GLN A 414 -20.95 31.32 -18.01
N GLN A 415 -22.17 31.73 -18.35
CA GLN A 415 -22.40 32.75 -19.36
C GLN A 415 -21.80 34.09 -18.95
N LEU A 416 -21.95 34.50 -17.68
CA LEU A 416 -21.33 35.72 -17.14
C LEU A 416 -19.80 35.69 -17.30
N LEU A 417 -19.16 34.57 -16.95
CA LEU A 417 -17.73 34.38 -17.04
C LEU A 417 -17.25 34.43 -18.51
N MET A 418 -17.98 33.77 -19.42
CA MET A 418 -17.67 33.80 -20.86
C MET A 418 -17.79 35.20 -21.44
N ASP A 419 -18.84 35.93 -21.10
CA ASP A 419 -19.04 37.29 -21.56
C ASP A 419 -17.95 38.23 -21.03
N ALA A 420 -17.53 38.05 -19.77
CA ALA A 420 -16.43 38.80 -19.17
C ALA A 420 -15.07 38.48 -19.85
N ILE A 421 -14.79 37.23 -20.15
CA ILE A 421 -13.56 36.80 -20.88
C ILE A 421 -13.58 37.35 -22.32
N ARG A 422 -14.69 37.22 -23.02
CA ARG A 422 -14.82 37.77 -24.39
C ARG A 422 -14.62 39.26 -24.45
N LYS A 423 -15.23 40.01 -23.49
CA LYS A 423 -15.16 41.46 -23.42
C LYS A 423 -13.76 41.97 -23.06
N ASN A 424 -13.09 41.33 -22.11
CA ASN A 424 -11.87 41.84 -21.50
C ASN A 424 -10.58 41.31 -22.16
N LEU A 425 -10.58 40.06 -22.60
CA LEU A 425 -9.42 39.43 -23.25
C LEU A 425 -9.52 39.40 -24.76
N ASN A 426 -10.65 39.81 -25.35
CA ASN A 426 -10.92 39.73 -26.77
C ASN A 426 -10.65 38.35 -27.38
N MET A 427 -10.83 37.31 -26.55
CA MET A 427 -10.69 35.88 -26.89
C MET A 427 -12.07 35.26 -26.96
N ASP A 428 -12.40 34.69 -28.10
CA ASP A 428 -13.59 33.86 -28.21
C ASP A 428 -13.23 32.44 -27.80
N MET A 429 -13.55 32.09 -26.56
CA MET A 429 -13.29 30.77 -26.01
C MET A 429 -14.30 29.71 -26.48
N SER A 430 -15.39 30.10 -27.16
CA SER A 430 -16.42 29.17 -27.63
C SER A 430 -15.84 28.13 -28.58
N ALA A 431 -15.03 28.53 -29.54
CA ALA A 431 -14.38 27.61 -30.47
C ALA A 431 -13.37 26.67 -29.75
N MET A 432 -12.73 27.13 -28.69
CA MET A 432 -11.80 26.33 -27.88
C MET A 432 -12.54 25.34 -26.98
N MET A 433 -13.71 25.72 -26.50
CA MET A 433 -14.63 24.82 -25.76
C MET A 433 -15.25 23.76 -26.68
N ASP A 434 -15.66 24.15 -27.88
CA ASP A 434 -16.19 23.20 -28.89
C ASP A 434 -15.14 22.15 -29.26
N ILE A 435 -13.88 22.58 -29.45
CA ILE A 435 -12.76 21.66 -29.66
C ILE A 435 -12.50 20.81 -28.40
N SER A 436 -12.56 21.38 -27.22
CA SER A 436 -12.41 20.65 -25.95
C SER A 436 -13.55 19.64 -25.74
N ASN A 437 -14.78 20.03 -26.04
CA ASN A 437 -15.94 19.14 -25.97
C ASN A 437 -15.84 18.00 -27.00
N GLN A 438 -15.37 18.29 -28.21
CA GLN A 438 -15.12 17.25 -29.22
C GLN A 438 -13.93 16.34 -28.85
N MET A 439 -12.85 16.88 -28.24
CA MET A 439 -11.65 16.10 -27.95
C MET A 439 -11.71 15.28 -26.65
N THR A 440 -12.47 15.70 -25.66
CA THR A 440 -12.40 15.10 -24.31
C THR A 440 -13.77 14.74 -23.72
N GLY A 441 -14.86 14.98 -24.43
CA GLY A 441 -16.20 14.83 -23.88
C GLY A 441 -16.47 15.77 -22.70
N SER A 442 -17.58 15.60 -22.02
CA SER A 442 -17.97 16.49 -20.90
C SER A 442 -16.96 16.60 -19.76
N MET A 443 -16.06 15.61 -19.63
CA MET A 443 -15.04 15.58 -18.56
C MET A 443 -13.81 16.45 -18.85
N GLY A 444 -13.47 16.63 -20.11
CA GLY A 444 -12.38 17.54 -20.51
C GLY A 444 -12.72 19.00 -20.32
N THR A 445 -13.97 19.32 -20.59
CA THR A 445 -14.54 20.65 -20.29
C THR A 445 -14.52 20.90 -18.78
N GLN A 446 -14.87 19.92 -17.97
CA GLN A 446 -14.85 20.01 -16.51
C GLN A 446 -13.42 20.19 -15.94
N MET A 447 -12.40 19.58 -16.57
CA MET A 447 -10.99 19.71 -16.13
C MET A 447 -10.32 21.01 -16.62
N MET A 448 -10.63 21.49 -17.83
CA MET A 448 -10.01 22.67 -18.41
C MET A 448 -10.80 23.96 -18.18
N SER A 449 -12.11 23.91 -18.10
CA SER A 449 -12.96 25.09 -17.88
C SER A 449 -13.23 25.36 -16.41
N GLY A 450 -12.94 24.42 -15.52
CA GLY A 450 -13.32 24.53 -14.12
C GLY A 450 -14.82 24.79 -14.02
N GLU A 451 -15.65 23.98 -14.67
CA GLU A 451 -17.10 24.12 -14.71
C GLU A 451 -17.65 24.21 -13.25
N ILE A 452 -17.76 25.41 -12.75
CA ILE A 452 -18.33 25.70 -11.45
C ILE A 452 -19.84 25.69 -11.64
N LYS A 453 -20.43 24.48 -11.73
CA LYS A 453 -21.88 24.36 -11.60
C LYS A 453 -22.25 24.70 -10.16
N LEU A 454 -22.72 25.92 -9.95
CA LEU A 454 -23.16 26.36 -8.61
C LEU A 454 -24.40 25.62 -8.13
N TRP A 455 -25.28 25.23 -9.05
CA TRP A 455 -26.48 24.45 -8.82
C TRP A 455 -26.16 22.98 -9.00
N ASN A 456 -26.11 22.21 -7.91
CA ASN A 456 -25.84 20.77 -7.96
C ASN A 456 -27.07 19.97 -7.53
N GLU A 457 -27.42 18.96 -8.31
CA GLU A 457 -28.39 17.97 -7.92
C GLU A 457 -27.80 17.08 -6.81
N MET A 458 -28.51 17.00 -5.69
CA MET A 458 -28.13 16.16 -4.55
C MET A 458 -28.46 14.70 -4.82
N LEU A 459 -27.55 13.82 -4.44
CA LEU A 459 -27.77 12.37 -4.54
C LEU A 459 -28.97 11.94 -3.71
N SER A 460 -29.90 11.20 -4.31
CA SER A 460 -31.05 10.57 -3.61
C SER A 460 -30.63 9.27 -2.94
N GLY A 461 -31.36 8.84 -1.92
CA GLY A 461 -31.14 7.56 -1.26
C GLY A 461 -31.63 6.39 -2.11
N MET A 462 -30.99 5.23 -1.95
CA MET A 462 -31.41 3.98 -2.59
C MET A 462 -32.80 3.51 -2.14
N ASP A 463 -33.23 3.93 -0.95
CA ASP A 463 -34.54 3.66 -0.36
C ASP A 463 -35.67 4.59 -0.90
N GLY A 464 -35.38 5.40 -1.92
CA GLY A 464 -36.30 6.37 -2.48
C GLY A 464 -36.40 7.69 -1.68
N SER A 465 -35.59 7.90 -0.66
CA SER A 465 -35.48 9.17 0.03
C SER A 465 -34.90 10.25 -0.89
N LEU A 466 -35.36 11.52 -0.71
CA LEU A 466 -34.90 12.65 -1.54
C LEU A 466 -33.42 12.97 -1.36
N ILE A 467 -32.84 12.58 -0.22
CA ILE A 467 -31.45 12.87 0.14
C ILE A 467 -30.78 11.58 0.59
N SER A 468 -29.61 11.29 0.02
CA SER A 468 -28.81 10.14 0.41
C SER A 468 -28.26 10.28 1.84
N PRO A 469 -28.24 9.21 2.65
CA PRO A 469 -27.59 9.19 3.96
C PRO A 469 -26.11 9.57 3.94
N VAL A 470 -25.44 9.47 2.79
CA VAL A 470 -24.04 9.88 2.63
C VAL A 470 -23.91 11.39 2.76
N LEU A 471 -24.81 12.16 2.15
CA LEU A 471 -24.83 13.62 2.30
C LEU A 471 -25.09 14.02 3.76
N GLU A 472 -26.00 13.35 4.45
CA GLU A 472 -26.28 13.60 5.87
C GLU A 472 -25.05 13.35 6.77
N LYS A 473 -24.20 12.39 6.40
CA LYS A 473 -22.95 12.13 7.12
C LYS A 473 -21.89 13.19 6.87
N GLN A 474 -21.81 13.76 5.65
CA GLN A 474 -20.78 14.71 5.26
C GLN A 474 -21.05 16.14 5.72
N TYR A 475 -22.29 16.55 5.88
CA TYR A 475 -22.68 17.93 6.14
C TYR A 475 -23.37 18.12 7.49
N GLU A 476 -23.32 19.33 8.00
CA GLU A 476 -24.06 19.80 9.18
C GLU A 476 -24.83 21.09 8.89
N PHE A 477 -26.00 21.27 9.50
CA PHE A 477 -26.72 22.54 9.43
C PHE A 477 -26.14 23.53 10.42
N ILE A 478 -25.79 24.73 9.93
CA ILE A 478 -25.28 25.82 10.80
C ILE A 478 -26.32 26.80 11.23
N ASP A 479 -27.53 26.71 10.66
CA ASP A 479 -28.67 27.65 10.85
C ASP A 479 -29.89 27.00 11.56
N GLY A 480 -29.75 25.73 11.98
CA GLY A 480 -30.88 24.94 12.52
C GLY A 480 -31.93 24.59 11.47
N GLY A 481 -31.58 24.64 10.19
CA GLY A 481 -32.42 24.24 9.05
C GLY A 481 -32.64 22.73 8.95
N ARG A 482 -33.21 22.31 7.84
CA ARG A 482 -33.50 20.91 7.54
C ARG A 482 -33.19 20.57 6.08
N TRP A 483 -33.09 19.28 5.77
CA TRP A 483 -33.02 18.81 4.40
C TRP A 483 -34.33 19.11 3.63
N PRO A 484 -34.23 19.31 2.30
CA PRO A 484 -35.41 19.45 1.45
C PRO A 484 -36.38 18.28 1.57
N ALA A 485 -37.66 18.57 1.69
CA ALA A 485 -38.74 17.61 1.75
C ALA A 485 -39.73 17.73 0.56
N ALA A 486 -39.52 18.72 -0.32
CA ALA A 486 -40.30 18.95 -1.53
C ALA A 486 -39.40 19.34 -2.69
N TYR A 487 -39.88 19.15 -3.93
CA TYR A 487 -39.11 19.44 -5.15
C TYR A 487 -38.64 20.89 -5.26
N ASN A 488 -39.37 21.83 -4.68
CA ASN A 488 -39.08 23.27 -4.73
C ASN A 488 -38.31 23.79 -3.50
N GLU A 489 -37.61 22.93 -2.79
CA GLU A 489 -36.75 23.27 -1.64
C GLU A 489 -35.33 23.01 -1.97
N ILE A 490 -34.43 23.94 -1.59
CA ILE A 490 -32.99 23.89 -1.85
C ILE A 490 -32.20 24.14 -0.58
N VAL A 491 -30.92 23.83 -0.60
CA VAL A 491 -29.96 24.14 0.47
C VAL A 491 -28.81 24.98 -0.07
N LEU A 492 -28.31 25.87 0.77
CA LEU A 492 -27.10 26.64 0.50
C LEU A 492 -25.89 25.93 1.16
N VAL A 493 -24.78 25.84 0.48
CA VAL A 493 -23.56 25.23 0.99
C VAL A 493 -22.50 26.34 1.15
N VAL A 494 -21.92 26.44 2.34
CA VAL A 494 -20.82 27.36 2.63
C VAL A 494 -19.52 26.58 2.87
N ASP A 495 -18.39 27.29 2.78
CA ASP A 495 -17.09 26.69 3.08
C ASP A 495 -16.88 26.42 4.59
N LYS A 496 -15.71 25.86 4.96
CA LYS A 496 -15.38 25.57 6.37
C LYS A 496 -15.29 26.82 7.26
N ASN A 497 -15.15 28.00 6.67
CA ASN A 497 -15.08 29.29 7.37
C ASN A 497 -16.43 30.03 7.42
N ASN A 498 -17.51 29.42 6.90
CA ASN A 498 -18.83 30.05 6.64
C ASN A 498 -18.74 31.20 5.62
N GLU A 499 -17.89 31.07 4.61
CA GLU A 499 -17.73 32.04 3.54
C GLU A 499 -18.34 31.52 2.23
N ILE A 500 -18.76 32.41 1.37
CA ILE A 500 -19.32 32.18 0.03
C ILE A 500 -18.53 33.01 -0.96
N ASP A 501 -18.20 32.44 -2.11
CA ASP A 501 -17.47 33.11 -3.16
C ASP A 501 -18.30 34.14 -3.93
N ASP A 502 -17.61 35.05 -4.68
CA ASP A 502 -18.24 36.15 -5.41
C ASP A 502 -19.21 35.70 -6.51
N LEU A 503 -18.94 34.58 -7.17
CA LEU A 503 -19.82 34.03 -8.21
C LEU A 503 -21.11 33.47 -7.59
N THR A 504 -21.00 32.79 -6.45
CA THR A 504 -22.15 32.34 -5.68
C THR A 504 -22.97 33.54 -5.18
N LEU A 505 -22.35 34.60 -4.70
CA LEU A 505 -23.05 35.82 -4.33
C LEU A 505 -23.80 36.45 -5.50
N TYR A 506 -23.28 36.45 -6.70
CA TYR A 506 -23.99 36.85 -7.90
C TYR A 506 -25.19 35.95 -8.21
N ALA A 507 -24.97 34.63 -8.18
CA ALA A 507 -26.01 33.64 -8.46
C ALA A 507 -27.19 33.73 -7.45
N LEU A 508 -26.86 34.10 -6.22
CA LEU A 508 -27.86 34.41 -5.18
C LEU A 508 -28.53 35.78 -5.38
N GLY A 509 -28.05 36.63 -6.27
CA GLY A 509 -28.52 37.98 -6.46
C GLY A 509 -28.10 38.96 -5.33
N LEU A 510 -26.99 38.65 -4.63
CA LEU A 510 -26.43 39.49 -3.56
C LEU A 510 -25.34 40.42 -4.09
N LYS A 511 -24.82 40.15 -5.30
CA LYS A 511 -23.94 41.02 -6.08
C LYS A 511 -24.54 41.29 -7.44
N THR A 512 -24.25 42.44 -8.00
CA THR A 512 -24.69 42.87 -9.33
C THR A 512 -23.67 42.37 -10.40
N GLU A 513 -24.12 42.25 -11.63
CA GLU A 513 -23.25 41.96 -12.78
C GLU A 513 -22.16 43.04 -12.94
N ALA A 514 -22.47 44.26 -12.67
CA ALA A 514 -21.50 45.38 -12.72
C ALA A 514 -20.38 45.21 -11.69
N GLU A 515 -20.68 44.75 -10.46
CA GLU A 515 -19.66 44.48 -9.43
C GLU A 515 -18.74 43.32 -9.83
N ILE A 516 -19.27 42.28 -10.44
CA ILE A 516 -18.48 41.14 -10.93
C ILE A 516 -17.59 41.58 -12.11
N ASN A 517 -18.15 42.33 -13.07
CA ASN A 517 -17.39 42.84 -14.21
C ASN A 517 -16.24 43.77 -13.74
N ALA A 518 -16.46 44.62 -12.72
CA ALA A 518 -15.40 45.44 -12.13
C ALA A 518 -14.24 44.62 -11.55
N ILE A 519 -14.51 43.43 -10.98
CA ILE A 519 -13.47 42.52 -10.51
C ILE A 519 -12.62 41.99 -11.67
N PHE A 520 -13.25 41.63 -12.78
CA PHE A 520 -12.54 41.18 -13.97
C PHE A 520 -11.75 42.28 -14.63
N ASP A 521 -12.32 43.50 -14.76
CA ASP A 521 -11.64 44.66 -15.32
C ASP A 521 -10.37 44.99 -14.51
N ALA A 522 -10.43 44.97 -13.20
CA ALA A 522 -9.29 45.19 -12.32
C ALA A 522 -8.20 44.10 -12.46
N ALA A 523 -8.60 42.84 -12.60
CA ALA A 523 -7.65 41.74 -12.83
C ALA A 523 -6.88 41.94 -14.14
N VAL A 524 -7.53 42.42 -15.20
CA VAL A 524 -6.88 42.70 -16.51
C VAL A 524 -6.02 43.95 -16.46
N THR A 525 -6.43 44.99 -15.75
CA THR A 525 -5.67 46.27 -15.63
C THR A 525 -4.54 46.17 -14.58
N GLY A 526 -4.49 45.15 -13.75
CA GLY A 526 -3.52 44.98 -12.67
C GLY A 526 -3.78 45.88 -11.48
N GLU A 527 -4.99 46.38 -11.34
CA GLU A 527 -5.40 47.22 -10.20
C GLU A 527 -5.73 46.32 -8.99
N THR A 528 -5.31 46.77 -7.79
CA THR A 528 -5.59 46.05 -6.56
C THR A 528 -6.96 46.47 -6.04
N LEU A 529 -7.94 45.57 -6.04
CA LEU A 529 -9.23 45.84 -5.42
C LEU A 529 -9.15 45.65 -3.91
N SER A 530 -9.67 46.60 -3.14
CA SER A 530 -9.94 46.41 -1.73
C SER A 530 -11.35 45.84 -1.59
N SER A 531 -11.46 44.54 -1.27
CA SER A 531 -12.76 43.92 -0.97
C SER A 531 -13.15 44.26 0.46
N GLU A 532 -14.22 45.02 0.67
CA GLU A 532 -14.84 45.13 1.95
C GLU A 532 -15.61 43.82 2.24
N LYS A 533 -15.32 43.17 3.37
CA LYS A 533 -16.04 41.98 3.78
C LYS A 533 -17.50 42.30 4.06
N GLN A 534 -18.37 41.81 3.22
CA GLN A 534 -19.83 41.87 3.41
C GLN A 534 -20.28 40.67 4.23
N SER A 535 -21.39 40.75 4.94
CA SER A 535 -21.97 39.65 5.72
C SER A 535 -23.48 39.70 5.70
N TRP A 536 -24.08 38.52 5.70
CA TRP A 536 -25.55 38.34 5.72
C TRP A 536 -25.91 37.40 6.86
N THR A 537 -27.07 37.66 7.49
CA THR A 537 -27.59 36.72 8.50
C THR A 537 -28.22 35.50 7.81
N TYR A 538 -28.27 34.40 8.51
CA TYR A 538 -28.92 33.18 8.00
C TYR A 538 -30.40 33.40 7.64
N GLU A 539 -31.08 34.27 8.38
CA GLU A 539 -32.48 34.64 8.10
C GLU A 539 -32.62 35.38 6.78
N GLN A 540 -31.75 36.37 6.53
CA GLN A 540 -31.70 37.10 5.24
C GLN A 540 -31.51 36.13 4.05
N LEU A 541 -30.63 35.16 4.19
CA LEU A 541 -30.38 34.19 3.12
C LEU A 541 -31.56 33.24 2.89
N LYS A 542 -32.28 32.85 3.95
CA LYS A 542 -33.47 31.99 3.83
C LYS A 542 -34.73 32.74 3.34
N GLU A 543 -34.79 34.06 3.46
CA GLU A 543 -35.88 34.87 2.90
C GLU A 543 -35.72 35.12 1.38
N MET A 544 -34.56 34.75 0.81
CA MET A 544 -34.37 34.87 -0.63
C MET A 544 -35.27 33.93 -1.41
N THR A 545 -35.82 34.43 -2.49
CA THR A 545 -36.69 33.67 -3.39
C THR A 545 -36.04 33.55 -4.78
N PHE A 546 -36.06 32.32 -5.28
CA PHE A 546 -35.60 32.00 -6.61
C PHE A 546 -36.78 31.56 -7.43
N LYS A 547 -36.70 31.82 -8.73
CA LYS A 547 -37.70 31.42 -9.70
C LYS A 547 -37.04 30.47 -10.69
N VAL A 548 -37.55 29.24 -10.75
CA VAL A 548 -37.12 28.26 -11.77
C VAL A 548 -38.13 28.29 -12.90
N VAL A 549 -37.64 28.33 -14.13
CA VAL A 549 -38.47 28.43 -15.34
C VAL A 549 -38.22 27.19 -16.19
N LEU A 550 -39.25 26.70 -16.88
CA LEU A 550 -39.07 25.64 -17.89
C LEU A 550 -38.23 26.17 -19.05
N ASN A 551 -37.29 25.39 -19.50
CA ASN A 551 -36.43 25.75 -20.63
C ASN A 551 -37.24 26.23 -21.86
N SER A 552 -38.29 25.50 -22.19
CA SER A 552 -39.19 25.84 -23.28
C SER A 552 -39.96 27.18 -23.08
N ASP A 553 -40.26 27.58 -21.85
CA ASP A 553 -40.96 28.83 -21.57
C ASP A 553 -40.03 30.08 -21.72
N CYS A 554 -38.71 29.84 -21.84
CA CYS A 554 -37.77 30.89 -22.17
C CYS A 554 -37.92 31.42 -23.60
N PHE A 555 -38.76 30.79 -24.45
CA PHE A 555 -38.90 31.11 -25.83
C PHE A 555 -40.35 31.49 -26.22
N VAL A 556 -40.49 32.53 -27.00
CA VAL A 556 -41.77 33.00 -27.46
C VAL A 556 -41.78 33.13 -28.98
N LYS A 557 -42.87 32.69 -29.62
CA LYS A 557 -43.01 32.79 -31.06
C LYS A 557 -43.16 34.25 -31.51
N GLU A 558 -42.35 34.64 -32.47
CA GLU A 558 -42.48 35.93 -33.13
C GLU A 558 -43.46 35.85 -34.29
N GLU A 559 -44.54 36.64 -34.27
CA GLU A 559 -45.62 36.57 -35.25
C GLU A 559 -45.15 36.88 -36.69
N ASN A 560 -44.15 37.72 -36.85
CA ASN A 560 -43.73 38.23 -38.13
C ASN A 560 -42.75 37.25 -38.87
N SER A 561 -41.84 36.64 -38.13
CA SER A 561 -40.78 35.75 -38.67
C SER A 561 -41.22 34.26 -38.61
N GLY A 562 -42.11 33.92 -37.72
CA GLY A 562 -42.46 32.54 -37.39
C GLY A 562 -41.40 31.79 -36.57
N THR A 563 -40.26 32.45 -36.25
CA THR A 563 -39.19 31.93 -35.40
C THR A 563 -39.48 32.16 -33.91
N TYR A 564 -38.66 31.57 -33.03
CA TYR A 564 -38.81 31.73 -31.63
C TYR A 564 -37.68 32.61 -31.03
N LEU A 565 -38.09 33.64 -30.25
CA LEU A 565 -37.18 34.56 -29.58
C LEU A 565 -36.88 34.12 -28.16
N ASP A 566 -35.59 34.21 -27.80
CA ASP A 566 -35.11 33.94 -26.43
C ASP A 566 -35.36 35.15 -25.54
N LEU A 567 -36.26 35.00 -24.59
CA LEU A 567 -36.64 36.04 -23.61
C LEU A 567 -35.52 36.38 -22.65
N ARG A 568 -34.58 35.46 -22.40
CA ARG A 568 -33.44 35.68 -21.48
C ARG A 568 -32.51 36.82 -21.94
N LYS A 569 -32.49 37.12 -23.25
CA LYS A 569 -31.64 38.13 -23.87
C LYS A 569 -32.10 39.57 -23.60
N THR A 570 -33.28 39.80 -22.98
CA THR A 570 -33.82 41.13 -22.72
C THR A 570 -34.24 41.28 -21.26
N ASP A 571 -34.10 42.48 -20.71
CA ASP A 571 -34.52 42.78 -19.33
C ASP A 571 -36.03 42.60 -19.10
N THR A 572 -36.82 42.98 -20.12
CA THR A 572 -38.28 42.78 -20.07
C THR A 572 -38.64 41.29 -20.08
N GLY A 573 -37.93 40.53 -20.91
CA GLY A 573 -38.10 39.06 -20.99
C GLY A 573 -37.69 38.39 -19.66
N ARG A 574 -36.53 38.71 -19.12
CA ARG A 574 -36.09 38.16 -17.83
C ARG A 574 -37.09 38.50 -16.70
N ARG A 575 -37.66 39.68 -16.69
CA ARG A 575 -38.69 40.10 -15.71
C ARG A 575 -39.97 39.27 -15.88
N TYR A 576 -40.40 39.06 -17.12
CA TYR A 576 -41.55 38.20 -17.40
C TYR A 576 -41.33 36.74 -16.97
N LEU A 577 -40.14 36.19 -17.21
CA LEU A 577 -39.74 34.83 -16.79
C LEU A 577 -39.72 34.74 -15.26
N TYR A 578 -39.15 35.72 -14.57
CA TYR A 578 -39.13 35.74 -13.12
C TYR A 578 -40.56 35.80 -12.53
N ASP A 579 -41.43 36.65 -13.06
CA ASP A 579 -42.80 36.83 -12.49
C ASP A 579 -43.67 35.59 -12.71
N ASN A 580 -43.43 34.76 -13.71
CA ASN A 580 -44.15 33.51 -14.02
C ASN A 580 -43.43 32.22 -13.60
N GLY A 581 -42.21 32.26 -13.11
CA GLY A 581 -41.44 31.12 -12.69
C GLY A 581 -41.95 30.44 -11.41
N ILE A 582 -41.50 29.19 -11.20
CA ILE A 582 -41.81 28.34 -10.05
C ILE A 582 -41.01 28.83 -8.85
N ASP A 583 -41.64 29.05 -7.73
CA ASP A 583 -41.00 29.47 -6.46
C ASP A 583 -40.13 28.36 -5.89
N VAL A 584 -38.84 28.67 -5.65
CA VAL A 584 -37.91 27.82 -4.95
C VAL A 584 -37.30 28.58 -3.77
N LYS A 585 -37.14 27.90 -2.63
CA LYS A 585 -36.70 28.52 -1.37
C LYS A 585 -35.60 27.75 -0.67
N ILE A 586 -34.69 28.45 0.00
CA ILE A 586 -33.66 27.88 0.85
C ILE A 586 -34.30 27.42 2.17
N VAL A 587 -34.12 26.14 2.53
CA VAL A 587 -34.65 25.53 3.76
C VAL A 587 -33.56 25.22 4.79
N GLY A 588 -32.32 25.27 4.41
CA GLY A 588 -31.16 25.04 5.28
C GLY A 588 -29.85 25.53 4.69
N ILE A 589 -28.91 25.83 5.57
CA ILE A 589 -27.55 26.22 5.20
C ILE A 589 -26.59 25.15 5.74
N LEU A 590 -25.85 24.53 4.83
CA LEU A 590 -24.97 23.40 5.07
C LEU A 590 -23.50 23.84 5.13
N ARG A 591 -22.74 23.21 6.00
CA ARG A 591 -21.28 23.25 6.01
C ARG A 591 -20.74 21.83 6.02
N ALA A 592 -19.70 21.56 5.26
CA ALA A 592 -19.00 20.28 5.31
C ALA A 592 -18.34 20.10 6.69
N LYS A 593 -18.48 18.91 7.31
CA LYS A 593 -17.84 18.59 8.59
C LYS A 593 -16.31 18.65 8.47
N GLU A 594 -15.62 18.92 9.58
CA GLU A 594 -14.15 19.13 9.57
C GLU A 594 -13.35 17.90 9.09
N ASP A 595 -13.87 16.72 9.31
CA ASP A 595 -13.25 15.44 8.94
C ASP A 595 -13.46 15.03 7.47
N VAL A 596 -14.31 15.74 6.73
CA VAL A 596 -14.55 15.50 5.30
C VAL A 596 -13.51 16.25 4.46
N ASN A 597 -12.71 15.51 3.67
CA ASN A 597 -11.69 16.12 2.81
C ASN A 597 -12.21 16.43 1.40
N SER A 598 -13.14 15.63 0.91
CA SER A 598 -13.72 15.76 -0.42
C SER A 598 -15.25 15.71 -0.33
N PRO A 599 -15.92 16.87 -0.10
CA PRO A 599 -17.36 16.91 -0.03
C PRO A 599 -18.00 16.62 -1.40
N MET A 600 -19.16 15.94 -1.39
CA MET A 600 -19.88 15.56 -2.62
C MET A 600 -20.43 16.76 -3.38
N LEU A 601 -20.96 17.76 -2.67
CA LEU A 601 -21.51 18.96 -3.30
C LEU A 601 -20.36 19.91 -3.63
N LYS A 602 -20.03 20.02 -4.89
CA LYS A 602 -18.98 20.91 -5.42
C LYS A 602 -19.49 22.33 -5.65
N GLY A 603 -20.81 22.49 -5.83
CA GLY A 603 -21.47 23.77 -5.98
C GLY A 603 -22.03 24.28 -4.66
N SER A 604 -22.36 25.57 -4.65
CA SER A 604 -22.83 26.26 -3.45
C SER A 604 -24.34 26.11 -3.20
N ILE A 605 -25.11 25.57 -4.16
CA ILE A 605 -26.57 25.44 -4.05
C ILE A 605 -26.96 24.00 -4.40
N GLY A 606 -27.56 23.30 -3.42
CA GLY A 606 -28.03 21.93 -3.59
C GLY A 606 -29.53 21.85 -3.82
N TYR A 607 -29.96 21.16 -4.89
CA TYR A 607 -31.37 20.90 -5.19
C TYR A 607 -31.66 19.41 -5.31
N THR A 608 -32.90 18.99 -5.28
CA THR A 608 -33.28 17.58 -5.29
C THR A 608 -33.55 17.05 -6.69
N LYS A 609 -33.32 15.76 -6.93
CA LYS A 609 -33.70 15.03 -8.14
C LYS A 609 -35.17 15.27 -8.50
N ALA A 610 -36.05 15.38 -7.51
CA ALA A 610 -37.47 15.66 -7.71
C ALA A 610 -37.74 16.98 -8.45
N LEU A 611 -36.83 17.99 -8.35
CA LEU A 611 -36.98 19.22 -9.14
C LEU A 611 -36.69 18.94 -10.61
N THR A 612 -35.59 18.22 -10.92
CA THR A 612 -35.25 17.81 -12.30
C THR A 612 -36.41 17.03 -12.94
N GLU A 613 -36.90 16.01 -12.26
CA GLU A 613 -38.00 15.17 -12.76
C GLU A 613 -39.29 15.99 -12.98
N TYR A 614 -39.61 16.90 -12.03
CA TYR A 614 -40.75 17.79 -12.17
C TYR A 614 -40.64 18.68 -13.39
N LEU A 615 -39.50 19.32 -13.63
CA LEU A 615 -39.28 20.21 -14.78
C LEU A 615 -39.38 19.48 -16.09
N ILE A 616 -38.75 18.31 -16.21
CA ILE A 616 -38.80 17.48 -17.41
C ILE A 616 -40.25 17.02 -17.70
N GLU A 617 -40.98 16.59 -16.67
CA GLU A 617 -42.37 16.17 -16.85
C GLU A 617 -43.29 17.32 -17.27
N GLN A 618 -43.14 18.53 -16.69
CA GLN A 618 -43.88 19.70 -17.10
C GLN A 618 -43.54 20.17 -18.51
N SER A 619 -42.34 19.92 -19.01
CA SER A 619 -41.92 20.27 -20.36
C SER A 619 -42.59 19.38 -21.43
N LYS A 620 -43.09 18.18 -21.06
CA LYS A 620 -43.71 17.21 -21.93
C LYS A 620 -44.95 17.68 -22.63
N GLY A 621 -45.24 18.51 -23.28
CA GLY A 621 -46.49 19.01 -23.89
C GLY A 621 -46.41 20.48 -24.22
N ASN A 622 -45.24 21.06 -24.03
CA ASN A 622 -45.02 22.44 -24.36
C ASN A 622 -45.11 22.67 -25.87
N GLU A 623 -45.79 23.75 -26.28
CA GLU A 623 -46.02 24.06 -27.68
C GLU A 623 -44.73 24.32 -28.48
N VAL A 624 -43.67 24.85 -27.86
CA VAL A 624 -42.40 25.12 -28.50
C VAL A 624 -41.69 23.82 -28.86
N ILE A 625 -41.68 22.86 -27.89
CA ILE A 625 -41.12 21.52 -28.12
C ILE A 625 -41.89 20.78 -29.21
N ALA A 626 -43.24 20.87 -29.21
CA ALA A 626 -44.06 20.30 -30.24
C ALA A 626 -43.73 20.88 -31.63
N ALA A 627 -43.53 22.21 -31.69
CA ALA A 627 -43.19 22.88 -32.94
C ALA A 627 -41.82 22.43 -33.47
N GLN A 628 -40.80 22.19 -32.65
CA GLN A 628 -39.53 21.65 -33.11
C GLN A 628 -39.65 20.20 -33.56
N LYS A 629 -40.40 19.36 -32.85
CA LYS A 629 -40.64 17.96 -33.23
C LYS A 629 -41.44 17.80 -34.53
N GLU A 630 -42.36 18.73 -34.79
CA GLU A 630 -43.11 18.78 -36.03
C GLU A 630 -42.24 19.25 -37.20
N ASN A 631 -41.16 19.97 -36.94
CA ASN A 631 -40.19 20.45 -37.92
C ASN A 631 -38.79 19.87 -37.71
N PRO A 632 -38.57 18.57 -37.88
CA PRO A 632 -37.33 17.90 -37.54
C PRO A 632 -36.13 18.28 -38.43
N THR A 633 -36.38 18.92 -39.57
CA THR A 633 -35.34 19.33 -40.55
C THR A 633 -35.00 20.83 -40.44
N MET A 634 -35.77 21.61 -39.70
CA MET A 634 -35.64 23.04 -39.59
C MET A 634 -35.42 23.49 -38.12
N ASP A 635 -34.51 24.37 -37.95
CA ASP A 635 -34.25 25.02 -36.66
C ASP A 635 -35.31 26.13 -36.42
N ILE A 636 -36.12 25.94 -35.43
CA ILE A 636 -37.23 26.89 -35.12
C ILE A 636 -36.72 28.24 -34.57
N PHE A 637 -35.49 28.34 -34.13
CA PHE A 637 -34.89 29.58 -33.61
C PHE A 637 -34.38 30.46 -34.72
N THR A 638 -33.77 29.88 -35.75
CA THR A 638 -33.18 30.59 -36.86
C THR A 638 -34.04 30.57 -38.10
N GLY A 639 -34.91 29.59 -38.21
CA GLY A 639 -35.69 29.32 -39.45
C GLY A 639 -34.85 28.73 -40.58
N LEU A 640 -33.62 28.24 -40.24
CA LEU A 640 -32.70 27.64 -41.19
C LEU A 640 -32.76 26.10 -41.12
N PRO A 641 -32.47 25.38 -42.21
CA PRO A 641 -32.37 23.93 -42.16
C PRO A 641 -31.13 23.49 -41.37
N PHE A 642 -31.19 22.33 -40.71
CA PHE A 642 -30.05 21.74 -40.03
C PHE A 642 -29.01 21.18 -41.01
N GLY A 643 -27.72 21.42 -40.76
CA GLY A 643 -26.60 21.04 -41.63
C GLY A 643 -26.24 19.55 -41.62
N GLN A 644 -26.66 18.78 -40.65
CA GLN A 644 -26.29 17.38 -40.47
C GLN A 644 -26.76 16.45 -41.58
N ASN A 645 -27.89 16.73 -42.21
CA ASN A 645 -28.44 15.88 -43.24
C ASN A 645 -27.93 16.18 -44.68
N LYS A 646 -26.96 17.07 -44.83
CA LYS A 646 -26.48 17.55 -46.11
C LYS A 646 -25.89 16.43 -46.98
N THR A 647 -25.20 15.47 -46.41
CA THR A 647 -24.53 14.37 -47.11
C THR A 647 -25.47 13.22 -47.47
N ASP A 648 -26.57 13.07 -46.75
CA ASP A 648 -27.46 11.90 -46.85
C ASP A 648 -28.61 12.09 -47.86
N LEU A 649 -28.85 13.34 -48.28
CA LEU A 649 -29.95 13.68 -49.24
C LEU A 649 -29.55 13.38 -50.67
N THR A 650 -30.47 12.76 -51.39
CA THR A 650 -30.38 12.60 -52.84
C THR A 650 -30.49 13.95 -53.56
N ALA A 651 -30.07 14.04 -54.85
CA ALA A 651 -30.18 15.26 -55.63
C ALA A 651 -31.65 15.74 -55.76
N GLU A 652 -32.62 14.83 -55.78
CA GLU A 652 -34.04 15.14 -55.79
C GLU A 652 -34.50 15.76 -54.48
N GLU A 653 -34.10 15.19 -53.35
CA GLU A 653 -34.41 15.69 -52.02
C GLU A 653 -33.73 17.06 -51.77
N LYS A 654 -32.48 17.23 -52.18
CA LYS A 654 -31.79 18.52 -52.15
C LYS A 654 -32.48 19.61 -52.95
N ALA A 655 -32.95 19.27 -54.17
CA ALA A 655 -33.67 20.22 -55.01
C ALA A 655 -35.03 20.63 -54.41
N ALA A 656 -35.75 19.67 -53.84
CA ALA A 656 -36.99 19.97 -53.10
C ALA A 656 -36.70 20.85 -51.88
N ALA A 657 -35.74 20.47 -51.01
CA ALA A 657 -35.35 21.21 -49.82
C ALA A 657 -34.87 22.64 -50.13
N PHE A 658 -34.17 22.84 -51.28
CA PHE A 658 -33.77 24.18 -51.70
C PHE A 658 -34.97 25.03 -52.09
N THR A 659 -35.97 24.45 -52.77
CA THR A 659 -37.18 25.15 -53.17
C THR A 659 -37.97 25.57 -51.92
N ASP A 660 -38.13 24.66 -50.97
CA ASP A 660 -38.80 24.94 -49.70
C ASP A 660 -38.06 26.02 -48.91
N TYR A 661 -36.70 25.96 -48.81
CA TYR A 661 -35.86 26.98 -48.20
C TYR A 661 -36.11 28.37 -48.78
N ILE A 662 -36.06 28.49 -50.11
CA ILE A 662 -36.32 29.77 -50.81
C ILE A 662 -37.73 30.29 -50.47
N ASP A 663 -38.72 29.40 -50.38
CA ASP A 663 -40.13 29.80 -50.07
C ASP A 663 -40.29 30.34 -48.65
N THR A 664 -39.49 29.85 -47.70
CA THR A 664 -39.50 30.31 -46.28
C THR A 664 -38.84 31.68 -46.11
N LEU A 665 -37.96 32.10 -47.03
CA LEU A 665 -37.21 33.36 -46.90
C LEU A 665 -38.12 34.58 -47.01
N SER A 666 -37.80 35.60 -46.21
CA SER A 666 -38.38 36.94 -46.34
C SER A 666 -38.02 37.57 -47.70
N GLN A 667 -38.69 38.67 -48.08
CA GLN A 667 -38.37 39.37 -49.32
C GLN A 667 -36.89 39.76 -49.41
N SER A 668 -36.29 40.17 -48.29
CA SER A 668 -34.86 40.50 -48.20
C SER A 668 -34.01 39.26 -48.35
N GLY A 669 -34.39 38.14 -47.69
CA GLY A 669 -33.71 36.85 -47.81
C GLY A 669 -33.74 36.29 -49.24
N LYS A 670 -34.85 36.39 -49.91
CA LYS A 670 -35.01 35.97 -51.34
C LYS A 670 -34.12 36.77 -52.27
N ALA A 671 -34.06 38.08 -52.07
CA ALA A 671 -33.15 38.97 -52.86
C ALA A 671 -31.67 38.59 -52.64
N GLU A 672 -31.26 38.37 -51.35
CA GLU A 672 -29.90 37.95 -51.01
C GLU A 672 -29.57 36.53 -51.53
N ALA A 673 -30.49 35.58 -51.41
CA ALA A 673 -30.35 34.23 -52.01
C ALA A 673 -30.14 34.32 -53.55
N TYR A 674 -30.85 35.24 -54.21
CA TYR A 674 -30.64 35.42 -55.68
C TYR A 674 -29.24 35.91 -56.01
N LEU A 675 -28.71 36.89 -55.22
CA LEU A 675 -27.35 37.34 -55.39
C LEU A 675 -26.32 36.24 -55.18
N ARG A 676 -26.54 35.39 -54.17
CA ARG A 676 -25.69 34.21 -53.91
C ARG A 676 -25.77 33.16 -55.03
N ILE A 677 -26.95 32.88 -55.56
CA ILE A 677 -27.14 31.98 -56.73
C ILE A 677 -26.31 32.48 -57.92
N LEU A 678 -26.38 33.80 -58.23
CA LEU A 678 -25.61 34.43 -59.32
C LEU A 678 -24.09 34.39 -59.00
N SER A 679 -23.70 34.25 -57.77
CA SER A 679 -22.31 34.23 -57.30
C SER A 679 -21.70 32.82 -57.29
N VAL A 680 -22.50 31.77 -57.56
CA VAL A 680 -22.03 30.38 -57.70
C VAL A 680 -21.38 30.22 -59.07
N PRO A 681 -20.07 29.98 -59.15
CA PRO A 681 -19.42 29.84 -60.46
C PRO A 681 -19.87 28.57 -61.15
N SER A 682 -20.05 28.65 -62.50
CA SER A 682 -20.31 27.44 -63.28
C SER A 682 -19.10 26.50 -63.33
N ALA A 683 -19.32 25.21 -63.54
CA ALA A 683 -18.27 24.23 -63.72
C ALA A 683 -17.25 24.61 -64.77
N GLU A 684 -17.69 25.28 -65.85
CA GLU A 684 -16.84 25.76 -66.95
C GLU A 684 -15.94 26.96 -66.46
N GLN A 685 -16.51 27.88 -65.69
CA GLN A 685 -15.76 29.01 -65.13
C GLN A 685 -14.73 28.52 -64.13
N THR A 686 -15.12 27.57 -63.26
CA THR A 686 -14.20 26.97 -62.27
C THR A 686 -13.04 26.27 -62.96
N ALA A 687 -13.30 25.45 -63.98
CA ALA A 687 -12.29 24.75 -64.77
C ALA A 687 -11.34 25.73 -65.52
N GLN A 688 -11.90 26.79 -66.07
CA GLN A 688 -11.10 27.79 -66.73
C GLN A 688 -10.17 28.56 -65.84
N VAL A 689 -10.65 29.00 -64.70
CA VAL A 689 -9.85 29.69 -63.65
C VAL A 689 -8.77 28.78 -63.13
N MET A 690 -9.10 27.51 -62.78
CA MET A 690 -8.13 26.56 -62.32
C MET A 690 -7.05 26.24 -63.36
N GLN A 691 -7.45 26.04 -64.63
CA GLN A 691 -6.49 25.84 -65.71
C GLN A 691 -5.54 27.05 -65.87
N GLN A 692 -6.06 28.26 -65.83
CA GLN A 692 -5.29 29.48 -65.93
C GLN A 692 -4.32 29.66 -64.72
N ALA A 693 -4.80 29.47 -63.53
CA ALA A 693 -4.02 29.57 -62.33
C ALA A 693 -2.89 28.52 -62.30
N MET A 694 -3.18 27.27 -62.62
CA MET A 694 -2.18 26.21 -62.65
C MET A 694 -1.18 26.36 -63.81
N ALA A 695 -1.54 26.95 -64.90
CA ALA A 695 -0.61 27.22 -66.03
C ALA A 695 0.48 28.21 -65.72
N THR A 696 0.28 29.09 -64.72
CA THR A 696 1.22 30.16 -64.32
C THR A 696 1.83 29.99 -62.93
N ALA A 697 1.27 29.08 -62.07
CA ALA A 697 1.69 28.87 -60.71
C ALA A 697 3.09 28.21 -60.64
N THR A 698 3.99 28.83 -59.91
CA THR A 698 5.27 28.24 -59.55
C THR A 698 5.20 27.66 -58.09
N ARG A 699 6.13 26.77 -57.73
CA ARG A 699 6.25 26.30 -56.36
C ARG A 699 6.39 27.44 -55.37
N GLU A 700 7.13 28.49 -55.76
CA GLU A 700 7.37 29.68 -54.93
C GLU A 700 6.08 30.48 -54.68
N ASP A 701 5.16 30.56 -55.68
CA ASP A 701 3.86 31.19 -55.51
C ASP A 701 2.96 30.36 -54.55
N MET A 702 2.98 29.04 -54.64
CA MET A 702 2.24 28.16 -53.77
C MET A 702 2.76 28.22 -52.30
N GLU A 703 4.08 28.23 -52.11
CA GLU A 703 4.72 28.44 -50.81
C GLU A 703 4.33 29.77 -50.17
N GLN A 704 4.31 30.89 -50.95
CA GLN A 704 3.87 32.19 -50.47
C GLN A 704 2.40 32.21 -50.03
N VAL A 705 1.52 31.57 -50.77
CA VAL A 705 0.12 31.45 -50.40
C VAL A 705 0.03 30.64 -49.06
N MET A 706 0.76 29.54 -48.94
CA MET A 706 0.77 28.74 -47.74
C MET A 706 1.34 29.53 -46.52
N VAL A 707 2.38 30.32 -46.71
CA VAL A 707 2.92 31.23 -45.67
C VAL A 707 1.82 32.19 -45.18
N GLN A 708 1.04 32.75 -46.07
CA GLN A 708 -0.06 33.65 -45.68
C GLN A 708 -1.16 32.89 -44.90
N VAL A 709 -1.50 31.70 -45.30
CA VAL A 709 -2.49 30.86 -44.61
C VAL A 709 -1.99 30.53 -43.17
N LEU A 710 -0.74 30.07 -43.03
CA LEU A 710 -0.16 29.72 -41.75
C LEU A 710 -0.05 30.94 -40.81
N MET A 711 0.35 32.08 -41.34
CA MET A 711 0.39 33.32 -40.54
C MET A 711 -0.98 33.77 -40.04
N GLN A 712 -2.01 33.63 -40.88
CA GLN A 712 -3.38 34.05 -40.57
C GLN A 712 -4.09 33.06 -39.62
N GLN A 713 -3.94 31.74 -39.87
CA GLN A 713 -4.67 30.74 -39.09
C GLN A 713 -3.94 30.31 -37.82
N MET A 714 -2.61 30.19 -37.87
CA MET A 714 -1.81 29.72 -36.72
C MET A 714 -1.08 30.83 -35.94
N GLY A 715 -1.09 32.09 -36.44
CA GLY A 715 -0.43 33.23 -35.76
C GLY A 715 1.08 33.12 -35.68
N ILE A 716 1.72 32.27 -36.47
CA ILE A 716 3.18 32.05 -36.46
C ILE A 716 3.91 33.11 -37.28
N GLY A 717 5.20 33.32 -36.95
CA GLY A 717 6.01 34.31 -37.65
C GLY A 717 6.33 33.95 -39.10
N GLN A 718 6.49 34.94 -39.99
CA GLN A 718 6.75 34.76 -41.42
C GLN A 718 7.90 33.76 -41.72
N LYS A 719 8.98 33.83 -40.92
CA LYS A 719 10.14 32.94 -41.12
C LYS A 719 9.80 31.47 -40.82
N GLU A 720 9.07 31.23 -39.80
CA GLU A 720 8.64 29.92 -39.38
C GLU A 720 7.61 29.35 -40.36
N ALA A 721 6.64 30.18 -40.77
CA ALA A 721 5.67 29.81 -41.81
C ALA A 721 6.34 29.44 -43.14
N LEU A 722 7.42 30.13 -43.52
CA LEU A 722 8.19 29.82 -44.73
C LEU A 722 8.92 28.47 -44.63
N GLU A 723 9.50 28.16 -43.46
CA GLU A 723 10.16 26.87 -43.24
C GLU A 723 9.15 25.72 -43.36
N TYR A 724 7.95 25.88 -42.83
CA TYR A 724 6.87 24.88 -42.98
C TYR A 724 6.40 24.72 -44.44
N ALA A 725 6.16 25.85 -45.14
CA ALA A 725 5.73 25.81 -46.51
C ALA A 725 6.78 25.13 -47.43
N GLN A 726 8.06 25.38 -47.20
CA GLN A 726 9.16 24.77 -47.97
C GLN A 726 9.28 23.26 -47.72
N ALA A 727 8.86 22.76 -46.54
CA ALA A 727 8.89 21.36 -46.17
C ALA A 727 7.72 20.54 -46.79
N MET A 728 6.68 21.21 -47.27
CA MET A 728 5.50 20.54 -47.85
C MET A 728 5.76 19.97 -49.26
N SER A 729 5.08 18.92 -49.59
CA SER A 729 5.11 18.33 -50.94
C SER A 729 4.45 19.26 -51.96
N VAL A 730 4.76 19.06 -53.24
CA VAL A 730 4.13 19.84 -54.34
C VAL A 730 2.64 19.54 -54.45
N GLU A 731 2.25 18.31 -54.14
CA GLU A 731 0.87 17.89 -54.14
C GLU A 731 0.04 18.63 -53.07
N GLU A 732 0.52 18.67 -51.84
CA GLU A 732 -0.12 19.39 -50.72
C GLU A 732 -0.22 20.91 -50.99
N LEU A 733 0.86 21.53 -51.47
CA LEU A 733 0.86 22.93 -51.85
C LEU A 733 -0.12 23.21 -53.01
N THR A 734 -0.23 22.29 -54.00
CA THR A 734 -1.15 22.42 -55.11
C THR A 734 -2.59 22.38 -54.67
N GLU A 735 -2.93 21.47 -53.74
CA GLU A 735 -4.28 21.35 -53.20
C GLU A 735 -4.71 22.63 -52.47
N ILE A 736 -3.90 23.10 -51.56
CA ILE A 736 -4.16 24.32 -50.77
C ILE A 736 -4.22 25.54 -51.69
N TYR A 737 -3.30 25.66 -52.63
CA TYR A 737 -3.30 26.72 -53.63
C TYR A 737 -4.58 26.72 -54.49
N SER A 738 -5.02 25.53 -54.91
CA SER A 738 -6.26 25.34 -55.67
C SER A 738 -7.47 25.81 -54.87
N GLN A 739 -7.57 25.45 -53.58
CA GLN A 739 -8.64 25.92 -52.71
C GLN A 739 -8.64 27.43 -52.53
N MET A 740 -7.48 28.03 -52.37
CA MET A 740 -7.34 29.48 -52.23
C MET A 740 -7.70 30.23 -53.48
N VAL A 741 -7.30 29.75 -54.66
CA VAL A 741 -7.66 30.34 -55.97
C VAL A 741 -9.15 30.33 -56.16
N LEU A 742 -9.79 29.21 -55.86
CA LEU A 742 -11.25 29.08 -55.95
C LEU A 742 -11.99 30.00 -54.98
N MET A 743 -11.51 30.11 -53.75
CA MET A 743 -12.08 31.00 -52.76
C MET A 743 -11.95 32.46 -53.16
N GLN A 744 -10.78 32.85 -53.67
CA GLN A 744 -10.54 34.22 -54.19
C GLN A 744 -11.44 34.50 -55.39
N PHE A 745 -11.58 33.58 -56.33
CA PHE A 745 -12.47 33.71 -57.49
C PHE A 745 -13.93 33.87 -57.10
N ARG A 746 -14.42 33.05 -56.15
CA ARG A 746 -15.78 33.15 -55.59
C ARG A 746 -16.01 34.53 -54.94
N THR A 747 -15.05 34.99 -54.15
CA THR A 747 -15.14 36.30 -53.54
C THR A 747 -15.19 37.45 -54.57
N GLU A 748 -14.37 37.39 -55.61
CA GLU A 748 -14.33 38.39 -56.67
C GLU A 748 -15.64 38.35 -57.48
N LEU A 749 -16.13 37.17 -57.83
CA LEU A 749 -17.40 37.01 -58.53
C LEU A 749 -18.57 37.55 -57.68
N SER A 750 -18.61 37.22 -56.41
CA SER A 750 -19.62 37.78 -55.52
C SER A 750 -19.59 39.30 -55.42
N ASN A 751 -18.42 39.88 -55.30
CA ASN A 751 -18.25 41.33 -55.32
C ASN A 751 -18.67 41.98 -56.64
N GLN A 752 -18.41 41.30 -57.75
CA GLN A 752 -18.78 41.75 -59.09
C GLN A 752 -20.31 41.68 -59.28
N VAL A 753 -20.95 40.57 -58.84
CA VAL A 753 -22.41 40.39 -58.86
C VAL A 753 -23.08 41.49 -58.02
N ARG A 754 -22.63 41.69 -56.77
CA ARG A 754 -23.15 42.73 -55.89
C ARG A 754 -23.01 44.12 -56.50
N LYS A 755 -21.91 44.46 -57.12
CA LYS A 755 -21.71 45.75 -57.82
C LYS A 755 -22.65 45.88 -59.03
N GLN A 756 -22.85 44.86 -59.82
CA GLN A 756 -23.73 44.88 -60.97
C GLN A 756 -25.22 45.01 -60.60
N MET A 757 -25.61 44.41 -59.47
CA MET A 757 -26.99 44.38 -59.00
C MET A 757 -27.32 45.50 -57.99
N ALA A 758 -26.35 46.34 -57.60
CA ALA A 758 -26.50 47.35 -56.53
C ALA A 758 -27.59 48.40 -56.85
N GLY A 759 -27.99 48.57 -58.07
CA GLY A 759 -29.04 49.52 -58.47
C GLY A 759 -30.43 48.94 -58.65
N ILE A 760 -30.57 47.61 -58.40
CA ILE A 760 -31.84 46.92 -58.64
C ILE A 760 -32.64 46.90 -57.38
N PRO A 761 -33.93 47.35 -57.40
CA PRO A 761 -34.80 47.26 -56.21
C PRO A 761 -35.01 45.82 -55.77
N GLN A 762 -35.12 45.62 -54.46
CA GLN A 762 -35.29 44.28 -53.85
C GLN A 762 -36.49 43.49 -54.40
N GLU A 763 -37.62 44.13 -54.63
CA GLU A 763 -38.81 43.54 -55.24
C GLU A 763 -38.53 42.99 -56.66
N GLN A 764 -37.66 43.64 -57.42
CA GLN A 764 -37.29 43.23 -58.76
C GLN A 764 -36.34 42.04 -58.71
N LEU A 765 -35.40 42.01 -57.74
CA LEU A 765 -34.52 40.85 -57.52
C LEU A 765 -35.37 39.59 -57.16
N VAL A 766 -36.40 39.73 -56.36
CA VAL A 766 -37.30 38.64 -55.99
C VAL A 766 -38.11 38.14 -57.22
N MET A 767 -38.60 39.08 -58.08
CA MET A 767 -39.25 38.68 -59.35
C MET A 767 -38.29 37.92 -60.26
N MET A 768 -37.03 38.35 -60.31
CA MET A 768 -36.00 37.70 -61.14
C MET A 768 -35.67 36.31 -60.58
N LEU A 769 -35.61 36.15 -59.23
CA LEU A 769 -35.43 34.85 -58.60
C LEU A 769 -36.58 33.90 -58.96
N THR A 770 -37.82 34.35 -58.78
CA THR A 770 -39.00 33.57 -59.06
C THR A 770 -39.01 33.10 -60.54
N GLY A 771 -38.64 33.95 -61.46
CA GLY A 771 -38.45 33.60 -62.84
C GLY A 771 -37.35 32.60 -63.12
N ALA A 772 -36.24 32.76 -62.46
CA ALA A 772 -35.06 31.88 -62.57
C ALA A 772 -35.34 30.47 -62.02
N MET A 773 -35.99 30.38 -60.85
CA MET A 773 -36.34 29.11 -60.20
C MET A 773 -37.11 28.15 -61.14
N ALA A 774 -38.01 28.67 -61.96
CA ALA A 774 -38.75 27.88 -62.92
C ALA A 774 -37.92 27.28 -64.09
N GLY A 775 -36.68 27.80 -64.25
CA GLY A 775 -35.76 27.38 -65.33
C GLY A 775 -34.59 26.49 -64.85
N PHE A 776 -34.41 26.33 -63.57
CA PHE A 776 -33.27 25.54 -63.02
C PHE A 776 -33.51 24.03 -63.13
N SER A 777 -32.50 23.28 -63.52
CA SER A 777 -32.54 21.82 -63.46
C SER A 777 -32.47 21.31 -62.02
N GLN A 778 -32.87 20.07 -61.78
CA GLN A 778 -32.80 19.38 -60.55
C GLN A 778 -31.35 19.35 -60.00
N GLU A 779 -30.36 19.12 -60.84
CA GLU A 779 -28.94 19.14 -60.50
C GLU A 779 -28.45 20.55 -60.08
N GLN A 780 -28.99 21.59 -60.79
CA GLN A 780 -28.69 22.97 -60.41
C GLN A 780 -29.28 23.36 -59.02
N LEU A 781 -30.54 22.96 -58.78
CA LEU A 781 -31.17 23.17 -57.48
C LEU A 781 -30.44 22.43 -56.34
N ALA A 782 -29.99 21.20 -56.61
CA ALA A 782 -29.18 20.45 -55.66
C ALA A 782 -27.82 21.11 -55.37
N LEU A 783 -27.17 21.66 -56.42
CA LEU A 783 -25.93 22.43 -56.25
C LEU A 783 -26.17 23.70 -55.41
N TYR A 784 -27.28 24.42 -55.65
CA TYR A 784 -27.61 25.62 -54.90
C TYR A 784 -28.03 25.29 -53.48
N TYR A 785 -28.61 24.11 -53.21
CA TYR A 785 -28.79 23.64 -51.84
C TYR A 785 -27.47 23.56 -51.09
N ASP A 786 -26.43 23.00 -51.71
CA ASP A 786 -25.09 22.86 -51.09
C ASP A 786 -24.32 24.17 -50.98
N GLU A 787 -24.46 25.11 -51.90
CA GLU A 787 -23.64 26.31 -52.06
C GLU A 787 -24.31 27.61 -51.58
N VAL A 788 -25.64 27.67 -51.55
CA VAL A 788 -26.40 28.90 -51.31
C VAL A 788 -27.20 28.85 -50.01
N THR A 789 -27.70 27.64 -49.64
CA THR A 789 -28.47 27.49 -48.40
C THR A 789 -27.62 27.85 -47.21
N GLU A 790 -28.14 28.68 -46.32
CA GLU A 790 -27.59 28.89 -44.99
C GLU A 790 -28.13 27.77 -44.11
N PHE A 791 -27.24 27.09 -43.45
CA PHE A 791 -27.60 26.07 -42.48
C PHE A 791 -27.51 26.59 -41.05
N SER A 792 -28.32 26.06 -40.16
CA SER A 792 -28.19 26.30 -38.74
C SER A 792 -26.85 25.70 -38.27
N GLY A 793 -26.19 26.39 -37.37
CA GLY A 793 -25.04 25.87 -36.65
C GLY A 793 -25.42 24.88 -35.53
N SER A 794 -26.73 24.68 -35.28
CA SER A 794 -27.27 23.75 -34.29
C SER A 794 -27.79 22.47 -34.95
N THR A 795 -28.13 21.50 -34.11
CA THR A 795 -28.74 20.22 -34.49
C THR A 795 -30.15 20.10 -33.90
N LEU A 796 -30.93 19.16 -34.41
CA LEU A 796 -32.26 18.86 -33.84
C LEU A 796 -32.13 18.46 -32.36
N GLU A 797 -31.14 17.63 -32.04
CA GLU A 797 -30.90 17.13 -30.67
C GLU A 797 -30.49 18.26 -29.72
N GLU A 798 -29.58 19.14 -30.15
CA GLU A 798 -29.19 20.33 -29.38
C GLU A 798 -30.40 21.28 -29.15
N ASN A 799 -31.22 21.53 -30.14
CA ASN A 799 -32.40 22.35 -30.00
C ASN A 799 -33.40 21.73 -29.01
N LEU A 800 -33.61 20.42 -29.06
CA LEU A 800 -34.49 19.72 -28.11
C LEU A 800 -33.92 19.74 -26.71
N SER A 801 -32.60 19.60 -26.55
CA SER A 801 -31.90 19.75 -25.27
C SER A 801 -32.07 21.19 -24.69
N ILE A 802 -31.80 22.22 -25.49
CA ILE A 802 -32.02 23.65 -25.15
C ILE A 802 -33.44 23.89 -24.67
N LEU A 803 -34.43 23.23 -25.28
CA LEU A 803 -35.84 23.33 -24.92
C LEU A 803 -36.22 22.50 -23.66
N GLY A 804 -35.31 21.68 -23.16
CA GLY A 804 -35.56 20.78 -22.05
C GLY A 804 -36.42 19.56 -22.41
N ALA A 805 -36.44 19.20 -23.71
CA ALA A 805 -37.17 18.03 -24.22
C ALA A 805 -36.35 16.74 -24.06
N VAL A 806 -36.11 16.34 -22.84
CA VAL A 806 -35.28 15.21 -22.44
C VAL A 806 -36.13 13.98 -22.12
N ASP A 807 -35.62 12.81 -22.47
CA ASP A 807 -36.21 11.50 -22.16
C ASP A 807 -35.62 10.99 -20.83
N LEU A 808 -36.45 10.83 -19.80
CA LEU A 808 -36.05 10.29 -18.52
C LEU A 808 -35.50 8.87 -18.60
N ASP A 809 -35.84 8.12 -19.64
CA ASP A 809 -35.31 6.78 -19.85
C ASP A 809 -33.89 6.79 -20.45
N SER A 810 -33.45 7.91 -21.03
CA SER A 810 -32.18 8.08 -21.74
C SER A 810 -31.31 9.14 -21.05
N PRO A 811 -30.63 8.83 -19.93
CA PRO A 811 -29.76 9.79 -19.26
C PRO A 811 -28.51 10.08 -20.07
N ALA A 812 -27.99 11.31 -19.97
CA ALA A 812 -26.70 11.68 -20.56
C ALA A 812 -25.52 11.07 -19.76
N THR A 813 -25.73 10.87 -18.44
CA THR A 813 -24.73 10.28 -17.57
C THR A 813 -25.39 9.44 -16.48
N ILE A 814 -24.76 8.30 -16.16
CA ILE A 814 -25.09 7.46 -15.00
C ILE A 814 -23.87 7.45 -14.07
N SER A 815 -24.06 7.92 -12.84
CA SER A 815 -23.02 7.93 -11.82
C SER A 815 -23.33 6.88 -10.75
N LEU A 816 -22.45 5.88 -10.60
CA LEU A 816 -22.55 4.78 -9.65
C LEU A 816 -21.65 5.05 -8.45
N TYR A 817 -22.25 5.31 -7.28
CA TYR A 817 -21.52 5.59 -6.04
C TYR A 817 -21.32 4.30 -5.25
N ALA A 818 -20.07 3.80 -5.22
CA ALA A 818 -19.73 2.60 -4.47
C ALA A 818 -19.72 2.85 -2.95
N SER A 819 -20.11 1.84 -2.17
CA SER A 819 -20.13 1.93 -0.70
C SER A 819 -18.74 1.72 -0.07
N SER A 820 -17.81 1.05 -0.78
CA SER A 820 -16.40 0.87 -0.40
C SER A 820 -15.55 0.66 -1.65
N PHE A 821 -14.22 0.70 -1.47
CA PHE A 821 -13.28 0.43 -2.58
C PHE A 821 -13.36 -1.03 -3.06
N GLU A 822 -13.59 -1.97 -2.15
CA GLU A 822 -13.81 -3.38 -2.50
C GLU A 822 -15.11 -3.57 -3.28
N ASN A 823 -16.14 -2.83 -2.93
CA ASN A 823 -17.45 -2.88 -3.61
C ASN A 823 -17.42 -2.21 -5.00
N LYS A 824 -16.45 -1.34 -5.26
CA LYS A 824 -16.21 -0.81 -6.60
C LYS A 824 -15.86 -1.91 -7.61
N ASP A 825 -15.11 -2.92 -7.19
CA ASP A 825 -14.77 -4.07 -8.04
C ASP A 825 -16.04 -4.84 -8.43
N ILE A 826 -17.03 -4.94 -7.54
CA ILE A 826 -18.34 -5.55 -7.83
C ILE A 826 -19.09 -4.77 -8.94
N LEU A 827 -19.02 -3.43 -8.88
CA LEU A 827 -19.64 -2.60 -9.92
C LEU A 827 -18.94 -2.74 -11.27
N GLN A 828 -17.62 -2.86 -11.26
CA GLN A 828 -16.85 -3.10 -12.48
C GLN A 828 -17.16 -4.47 -13.09
N GLU A 829 -17.27 -5.50 -12.24
CA GLU A 829 -17.67 -6.85 -12.65
C GLU A 829 -19.09 -6.84 -13.22
N TYR A 830 -20.03 -6.12 -12.60
CA TYR A 830 -21.40 -5.97 -13.11
C TYR A 830 -21.44 -5.33 -14.51
N ILE A 831 -20.66 -4.27 -14.74
CA ILE A 831 -20.57 -3.63 -16.06
C ILE A 831 -19.94 -4.59 -17.08
N ALA A 832 -18.93 -5.37 -16.69
CA ALA A 832 -18.31 -6.38 -17.53
C ALA A 832 -19.29 -7.50 -17.90
N ASP A 833 -20.06 -8.01 -16.94
CA ASP A 833 -21.11 -9.02 -17.15
C ASP A 833 -22.23 -8.51 -18.08
N TYR A 834 -22.62 -7.23 -17.93
CA TYR A 834 -23.55 -6.59 -18.84
C TYR A 834 -22.98 -6.58 -20.27
N ASN A 835 -21.73 -6.13 -20.44
CA ASN A 835 -21.06 -6.05 -21.73
C ASN A 835 -20.92 -7.43 -22.42
N ASP A 836 -20.68 -8.49 -21.63
CA ASP A 836 -20.63 -9.86 -22.16
C ASP A 836 -22.02 -10.38 -22.58
N SER A 837 -23.10 -9.80 -22.05
CA SER A 837 -24.49 -10.19 -22.34
C SER A 837 -25.13 -9.48 -23.54
N VAL A 838 -24.53 -8.40 -24.04
CA VAL A 838 -25.06 -7.55 -25.08
C VAL A 838 -24.20 -7.53 -26.34
N GLU A 839 -24.78 -7.06 -27.45
CA GLU A 839 -24.05 -6.84 -28.72
C GLU A 839 -23.04 -5.68 -28.54
N GLU A 840 -21.97 -5.68 -29.33
CA GLU A 840 -20.85 -4.72 -29.25
C GLU A 840 -21.30 -3.24 -29.27
N LEU A 841 -22.36 -2.92 -30.06
CA LEU A 841 -22.93 -1.57 -30.15
C LEU A 841 -23.71 -1.12 -28.91
N LYS A 842 -24.01 -2.02 -27.99
CA LYS A 842 -24.74 -1.74 -26.72
C LYS A 842 -23.86 -1.83 -25.49
N GLN A 843 -22.56 -2.10 -25.67
CA GLN A 843 -21.61 -2.18 -24.58
C GLN A 843 -21.38 -0.81 -23.97
N ILE A 844 -21.16 -0.82 -22.63
CA ILE A 844 -20.81 0.38 -21.87
C ILE A 844 -19.29 0.45 -21.72
N ARG A 845 -18.72 1.54 -22.20
CA ARG A 845 -17.31 1.85 -22.08
C ARG A 845 -17.12 3.07 -21.17
N TYR A 846 -16.17 2.97 -20.26
CA TYR A 846 -15.89 4.04 -19.30
C TYR A 846 -14.42 4.00 -18.89
N THR A 847 -13.93 5.09 -18.31
CA THR A 847 -12.57 5.17 -17.75
C THR A 847 -12.64 5.43 -16.26
N ASP A 848 -12.01 4.53 -15.47
CA ASP A 848 -11.89 4.69 -14.01
C ASP A 848 -10.63 5.48 -13.66
N TYR A 849 -10.69 6.79 -13.71
CA TYR A 849 -9.54 7.67 -13.41
C TYR A 849 -9.06 7.55 -11.95
N VAL A 850 -10.00 7.42 -11.01
CA VAL A 850 -9.67 7.30 -9.58
C VAL A 850 -8.95 5.98 -9.31
N GLY A 851 -9.45 4.89 -9.88
CA GLY A 851 -8.80 3.58 -9.80
C GLY A 851 -7.38 3.59 -10.35
N LEU A 852 -7.18 4.21 -11.51
CA LEU A 852 -5.86 4.33 -12.15
C LEU A 852 -4.86 5.12 -11.27
N ILE A 853 -5.25 6.28 -10.75
CA ILE A 853 -4.40 7.12 -9.90
C ILE A 853 -4.08 6.40 -8.60
N MET A 854 -5.07 5.80 -7.95
CA MET A 854 -4.90 5.10 -6.67
C MET A 854 -4.05 3.84 -6.80
N SER A 855 -4.18 3.09 -7.88
CA SER A 855 -3.33 1.94 -8.19
C SER A 855 -1.86 2.36 -8.34
N ALA A 856 -1.59 3.47 -9.03
CA ALA A 856 -0.26 4.02 -9.18
C ALA A 856 0.35 4.45 -7.83
N VAL A 857 -0.44 5.15 -6.99
CA VAL A 857 -0.01 5.58 -5.65
C VAL A 857 0.30 4.39 -4.75
N THR A 858 -0.58 3.38 -4.73
CA THR A 858 -0.38 2.15 -3.94
C THR A 858 0.88 1.41 -4.38
N THR A 859 1.10 1.27 -5.69
CA THR A 859 2.31 0.64 -6.25
C THR A 859 3.60 1.34 -5.82
N ILE A 860 3.61 2.68 -5.83
CA ILE A 860 4.78 3.47 -5.38
C ILE A 860 5.05 3.24 -3.90
N ILE A 861 4.01 3.24 -3.06
CA ILE A 861 4.13 3.04 -1.61
C ILE A 861 4.61 1.63 -1.29
N ASP A 862 4.09 0.63 -1.98
CA ASP A 862 4.54 -0.76 -1.82
C ASP A 862 6.00 -0.91 -2.22
N ALA A 863 6.41 -0.31 -3.33
CA ALA A 863 7.81 -0.32 -3.77
C ALA A 863 8.74 0.32 -2.72
N ILE A 864 8.38 1.49 -2.18
CA ILE A 864 9.14 2.14 -1.12
C ILE A 864 9.19 1.25 0.13
N THR A 865 8.07 0.67 0.52
CA THR A 865 7.95 -0.21 1.69
C THR A 865 8.84 -1.44 1.53
N TYR A 866 8.85 -2.10 0.36
CA TYR A 866 9.73 -3.24 0.09
C TYR A 866 11.22 -2.89 0.15
N VAL A 867 11.60 -1.72 -0.39
CA VAL A 867 13.00 -1.24 -0.29
C VAL A 867 13.39 -1.00 1.16
N LEU A 868 12.54 -0.36 1.96
CA LEU A 868 12.78 -0.13 3.37
C LEU A 868 12.87 -1.43 4.17
N ILE A 869 12.00 -2.40 3.90
CA ILE A 869 12.04 -3.74 4.51
C ILE A 869 13.37 -4.43 4.17
N ALA A 870 13.85 -4.35 2.92
CA ALA A 870 15.12 -4.94 2.50
C ALA A 870 16.31 -4.35 3.29
N PHE A 871 16.38 -3.04 3.46
CA PHE A 871 17.42 -2.39 4.27
C PHE A 871 17.41 -2.85 5.73
N VAL A 872 16.22 -2.97 6.32
CA VAL A 872 16.12 -3.40 7.71
C VAL A 872 16.37 -4.89 7.87
N ALA A 873 16.05 -5.71 6.88
CA ALA A 873 16.41 -7.13 6.89
C ALA A 873 17.92 -7.33 7.03
N ILE A 874 18.72 -6.48 6.38
CA ILE A 874 20.19 -6.47 6.55
C ILE A 874 20.56 -6.15 8.02
N SER A 875 19.94 -5.12 8.60
CA SER A 875 20.17 -4.77 10.02
C SER A 875 19.80 -5.91 10.97
N LEU A 876 18.73 -6.65 10.67
CA LEU A 876 18.30 -7.80 11.45
C LEU A 876 19.32 -8.94 11.39
N VAL A 877 19.87 -9.22 10.20
CA VAL A 877 20.94 -10.21 10.01
C VAL A 877 22.19 -9.83 10.82
N VAL A 878 22.61 -8.58 10.77
CA VAL A 878 23.76 -8.07 11.53
C VAL A 878 23.50 -8.20 13.04
N SER A 879 22.33 -7.81 13.54
CA SER A 879 21.93 -7.98 14.94
C SER A 879 21.95 -9.45 15.37
N SER A 880 21.49 -10.33 14.51
CA SER A 880 21.46 -11.78 14.76
C SER A 880 22.87 -12.37 14.85
N ILE A 881 23.76 -11.97 13.94
CA ILE A 881 25.18 -12.36 13.98
C ILE A 881 25.82 -11.86 15.26
N MET A 882 25.57 -10.62 15.67
CA MET A 882 26.11 -10.06 16.91
C MET A 882 25.65 -10.84 18.14
N ILE A 883 24.38 -11.24 18.21
CA ILE A 883 23.89 -12.12 19.29
C ILE A 883 24.64 -13.46 19.28
N GLY A 884 24.86 -14.04 18.11
CA GLY A 884 25.64 -15.27 17.95
C GLY A 884 27.06 -15.14 18.48
N VAL A 885 27.77 -14.06 18.14
CA VAL A 885 29.12 -13.76 18.62
C VAL A 885 29.17 -13.57 20.12
N ILE A 886 28.25 -12.77 20.70
CA ILE A 886 28.18 -12.55 22.15
C ILE A 886 27.88 -13.87 22.88
N THR A 887 27.01 -14.70 22.33
CA THR A 887 26.72 -16.03 22.91
C THR A 887 27.96 -16.93 22.84
N LEU A 888 28.75 -16.89 21.73
CA LEU A 888 29.99 -17.64 21.61
C LEU A 888 31.04 -17.23 22.68
N ILE A 889 31.19 -15.91 22.90
CA ILE A 889 32.04 -15.38 23.96
C ILE A 889 31.56 -15.86 25.32
N SER A 890 30.25 -15.83 25.56
CA SER A 890 29.66 -16.35 26.80
C SER A 890 29.95 -17.84 27.02
N VAL A 891 29.94 -18.64 25.96
CA VAL A 891 30.34 -20.06 26.02
C VAL A 891 31.84 -20.21 26.39
N GLN A 892 32.73 -19.37 25.83
CA GLN A 892 34.15 -19.41 26.14
C GLN A 892 34.45 -19.07 27.60
N GLU A 893 33.82 -18.03 28.14
CA GLU A 893 33.96 -17.65 29.55
C GLU A 893 33.45 -18.72 30.53
N ARG A 894 32.47 -19.52 30.10
CA ARG A 894 31.84 -20.54 30.93
C ARG A 894 32.40 -21.94 30.66
N THR A 895 33.54 -22.04 29.98
CA THR A 895 34.16 -23.33 29.65
C THR A 895 34.35 -24.22 30.90
N LYS A 896 34.76 -23.66 32.04
CA LYS A 896 34.89 -24.41 33.28
C LYS A 896 33.56 -24.95 33.82
N GLU A 897 32.47 -24.14 33.77
CA GLU A 897 31.13 -24.62 34.18
C GLU A 897 30.64 -25.76 33.27
N ILE A 898 30.89 -25.64 31.93
CA ILE A 898 30.57 -26.68 30.97
C ILE A 898 31.35 -27.98 31.29
N GLY A 899 32.64 -27.84 31.63
CA GLY A 899 33.47 -28.95 32.06
C GLY A 899 32.91 -29.67 33.30
N ILE A 900 32.49 -28.94 34.31
CA ILE A 900 31.85 -29.47 35.51
C ILE A 900 30.57 -30.25 35.17
N LEU A 901 29.68 -29.66 34.35
CA LEU A 901 28.44 -30.32 33.91
C LEU A 901 28.73 -31.64 33.16
N ARG A 902 29.72 -31.63 32.26
CA ARG A 902 30.11 -32.80 31.47
C ARG A 902 30.75 -33.88 32.33
N ALA A 903 31.56 -33.48 33.32
CA ALA A 903 32.18 -34.41 34.29
C ALA A 903 31.13 -35.09 35.19
N LEU A 904 30.03 -34.40 35.52
CA LEU A 904 28.90 -34.94 36.24
C LEU A 904 27.97 -35.79 35.39
N GLY A 905 28.29 -36.01 34.11
CA GLY A 905 27.53 -36.86 33.19
C GLY A 905 26.41 -36.14 32.41
N ALA A 906 26.47 -34.79 32.28
CA ALA A 906 25.57 -34.09 31.37
C ALA A 906 25.80 -34.51 29.94
N SER A 907 24.75 -34.93 29.23
CA SER A 907 24.82 -35.29 27.81
C SER A 907 25.10 -34.06 26.95
N LYS A 908 25.71 -34.24 25.78
CA LYS A 908 25.90 -33.16 24.77
C LYS A 908 24.60 -32.42 24.48
N ARG A 909 23.47 -33.16 24.49
CA ARG A 909 22.13 -32.64 24.26
C ARG A 909 21.64 -31.74 25.42
N ASN A 910 21.92 -32.13 26.66
CA ASN A 910 21.56 -31.32 27.86
C ASN A 910 22.32 -29.99 27.87
N VAL A 911 23.63 -30.01 27.51
CA VAL A 911 24.45 -28.79 27.43
C VAL A 911 23.92 -27.89 26.30
N SER A 912 23.69 -28.44 25.10
CA SER A 912 23.12 -27.68 23.99
C SER A 912 21.75 -27.09 24.31
N SER A 913 20.85 -27.86 24.97
CA SER A 913 19.53 -27.41 25.39
C SER A 913 19.60 -26.25 26.38
N LEU A 914 20.59 -26.22 27.26
CA LEU A 914 20.79 -25.14 28.22
C LEU A 914 21.12 -23.82 27.49
N PHE A 915 22.05 -23.84 26.52
CA PHE A 915 22.40 -22.67 25.72
C PHE A 915 21.32 -22.23 24.75
N ASN A 916 20.60 -23.18 24.13
CA ASN A 916 19.44 -22.86 23.31
C ASN A 916 18.32 -22.18 24.11
N ALA A 917 18.08 -22.64 25.35
CA ALA A 917 17.13 -21.96 26.25
C ALA A 917 17.58 -20.54 26.59
N GLU A 918 18.89 -20.32 26.79
CA GLU A 918 19.46 -19.01 27.02
C GLU A 918 19.20 -18.06 25.83
N THR A 919 19.44 -18.54 24.57
CA THR A 919 19.19 -17.74 23.36
C THR A 919 17.71 -17.45 23.17
N VAL A 920 16.80 -18.39 23.46
CA VAL A 920 15.35 -18.16 23.41
C VAL A 920 14.92 -17.07 24.39
N ILE A 921 15.45 -17.07 25.62
CA ILE A 921 15.13 -16.05 26.64
C ILE A 921 15.63 -14.67 26.18
N VAL A 922 16.86 -14.60 25.66
CA VAL A 922 17.44 -13.34 25.15
C VAL A 922 16.62 -12.83 23.95
N GLY A 923 16.23 -13.72 23.02
CA GLY A 923 15.40 -13.38 21.86
C GLY A 923 14.02 -12.88 22.26
N LEU A 924 13.39 -13.53 23.24
CA LEU A 924 12.11 -13.08 23.80
C LEU A 924 12.22 -11.71 24.44
N ALA A 925 13.26 -11.50 25.27
CA ALA A 925 13.53 -10.21 25.89
C ALA A 925 13.80 -9.11 24.84
N ALA A 926 14.61 -9.40 23.82
CA ALA A 926 14.91 -8.49 22.73
C ALA A 926 13.64 -8.13 21.93
N GLY A 927 12.79 -9.11 21.63
CA GLY A 927 11.51 -8.89 20.94
C GLY A 927 10.56 -8.00 21.76
N ILE A 928 10.39 -8.30 23.04
CA ILE A 928 9.52 -7.50 23.94
C ILE A 928 10.06 -6.07 24.10
N ILE A 929 11.38 -5.91 24.32
CA ILE A 929 12.01 -4.60 24.42
C ILE A 929 11.86 -3.84 23.10
N GLY A 930 12.09 -4.50 21.96
CA GLY A 930 11.98 -3.91 20.64
C GLY A 930 10.58 -3.37 20.35
N VAL A 931 9.56 -4.20 20.53
CA VAL A 931 8.15 -3.83 20.35
C VAL A 931 7.74 -2.73 21.36
N GLY A 932 8.09 -2.87 22.63
CA GLY A 932 7.76 -1.89 23.65
C GLY A 932 8.38 -0.52 23.39
N LEU A 933 9.65 -0.48 22.96
CA LEU A 933 10.33 0.75 22.56
C LEU A 933 9.71 1.36 21.31
N THR A 934 9.27 0.53 20.35
CA THR A 934 8.58 1.00 19.14
C THR A 934 7.28 1.72 19.50
N TYR A 935 6.42 1.15 20.36
CA TYR A 935 5.21 1.84 20.82
C TYR A 935 5.53 3.19 21.47
N LEU A 936 6.60 3.23 22.26
CA LEU A 936 7.04 4.47 22.92
C LEU A 936 7.60 5.49 21.92
N LEU A 937 8.32 5.05 20.89
CA LEU A 937 8.84 5.90 19.80
C LEU A 937 7.76 6.37 18.84
N CYS A 938 6.68 5.62 18.65
CA CYS A 938 5.54 6.08 17.83
C CYS A 938 4.90 7.36 18.37
N ILE A 939 5.00 7.64 19.69
CA ILE A 939 4.44 8.87 20.28
C ILE A 939 5.13 10.14 19.73
N PRO A 940 6.46 10.31 19.86
CA PRO A 940 7.14 11.48 19.30
C PRO A 940 7.13 11.47 17.76
N ILE A 941 7.16 10.30 17.11
CA ILE A 941 7.08 10.21 15.63
C ILE A 941 5.73 10.76 15.15
N ASN A 942 4.63 10.42 15.80
CA ASN A 942 3.31 10.95 15.43
C ASN A 942 3.21 12.46 15.65
N ALA A 943 3.84 12.98 16.69
CA ALA A 943 3.94 14.43 16.91
C ALA A 943 4.75 15.12 15.77
N ILE A 944 5.85 14.50 15.34
CA ILE A 944 6.68 14.99 14.23
C ILE A 944 5.90 14.93 12.91
N ILE A 945 5.25 13.80 12.61
CA ILE A 945 4.41 13.64 11.41
C ILE A 945 3.36 14.75 11.38
N TYR A 946 2.60 14.93 12.46
CA TYR A 946 1.57 15.95 12.55
C TYR A 946 2.15 17.38 12.35
N HIS A 947 3.30 17.68 12.95
CA HIS A 947 3.93 19.00 12.82
C HIS A 947 4.35 19.34 11.38
N PHE A 948 4.84 18.35 10.60
CA PHE A 948 5.28 18.56 9.23
C PHE A 948 4.16 18.47 8.20
N THR A 949 3.17 17.62 8.42
CA THR A 949 2.11 17.35 7.43
C THR A 949 0.81 18.09 7.73
N ASN A 950 0.61 18.52 8.97
CA ASN A 950 -0.66 19.05 9.50
C ASN A 950 -1.87 18.11 9.30
N ILE A 951 -1.61 16.80 9.12
CA ILE A 951 -2.63 15.77 8.88
C ILE A 951 -2.89 14.99 10.18
N ALA A 952 -4.06 15.16 10.77
CA ALA A 952 -4.41 14.56 12.06
C ALA A 952 -4.54 13.02 12.00
N ASN A 953 -4.97 12.49 10.85
CA ASN A 953 -5.27 11.07 10.66
C ASN A 953 -4.07 10.24 10.18
N LEU A 954 -2.98 10.86 9.78
CA LEU A 954 -1.74 10.16 9.41
C LEU A 954 -0.93 9.83 10.66
N ARG A 955 -1.00 8.59 11.14
CA ARG A 955 -0.34 8.15 12.38
C ARG A 955 0.39 6.85 12.18
N ALA A 956 1.62 6.76 12.67
CA ALA A 956 2.34 5.49 12.76
C ALA A 956 1.68 4.61 13.85
N VAL A 957 1.16 3.45 13.44
CA VAL A 957 0.45 2.51 14.31
C VAL A 957 1.02 1.11 14.10
N LEU A 958 1.46 0.45 15.18
CA LEU A 958 1.88 -0.93 15.14
C LEU A 958 0.71 -1.85 15.52
N PRO A 959 0.17 -2.65 14.59
CA PRO A 959 -0.90 -3.61 14.90
C PRO A 959 -0.43 -4.66 15.90
N GLY A 960 -1.30 -5.07 16.82
CA GLY A 960 -0.97 -6.07 17.84
C GLY A 960 -0.58 -7.43 17.26
N SER A 961 -1.18 -7.84 16.14
CA SER A 961 -0.81 -9.05 15.40
C SER A 961 0.64 -9.01 14.89
N VAL A 962 1.05 -7.90 14.29
CA VAL A 962 2.42 -7.67 13.79
C VAL A 962 3.41 -7.66 14.95
N ALA A 963 3.06 -7.02 16.08
CA ALA A 963 3.88 -7.01 17.28
C ALA A 963 4.19 -8.44 17.78
N VAL A 964 3.20 -9.33 17.82
CA VAL A 964 3.37 -10.74 18.19
C VAL A 964 4.27 -11.48 17.19
N ILE A 965 4.05 -11.27 15.90
CA ILE A 965 4.86 -11.88 14.82
C ILE A 965 6.34 -11.45 14.96
N LEU A 966 6.61 -10.18 15.23
CA LEU A 966 7.97 -9.65 15.40
C LEU A 966 8.67 -10.27 16.61
N VAL A 967 7.96 -10.50 17.72
CA VAL A 967 8.51 -11.21 18.89
C VAL A 967 8.86 -12.66 18.52
N ILE A 968 8.00 -13.35 17.76
CA ILE A 968 8.26 -14.71 17.32
C ILE A 968 9.48 -14.74 16.38
N ILE A 969 9.57 -13.81 15.42
CA ILE A 969 10.73 -13.68 14.52
C ILE A 969 12.01 -13.46 15.32
N SER A 970 11.99 -12.60 16.33
CA SER A 970 13.12 -12.36 17.21
C SER A 970 13.60 -13.66 17.88
N VAL A 971 12.68 -14.45 18.43
CA VAL A 971 13.00 -15.73 19.08
C VAL A 971 13.56 -16.75 18.09
N VAL A 972 12.97 -16.85 16.91
CA VAL A 972 13.42 -17.80 15.87
C VAL A 972 14.83 -17.45 15.38
N LEU A 973 15.10 -16.20 15.07
CA LEU A 973 16.39 -15.74 14.58
C LEU A 973 17.50 -15.92 15.64
N THR A 974 17.22 -15.54 16.90
CA THR A 974 18.18 -15.72 17.99
C THR A 974 18.44 -17.21 18.25
N LEU A 975 17.45 -18.07 18.13
CA LEU A 975 17.62 -19.51 18.26
C LEU A 975 18.51 -20.05 17.12
N ILE A 976 18.30 -19.66 15.87
CA ILE A 976 19.12 -20.07 14.73
C ILE A 976 20.59 -19.67 14.94
N CYS A 977 20.85 -18.41 15.30
CA CYS A 977 22.20 -17.92 15.56
C CYS A 977 22.85 -18.56 16.78
N GLY A 978 22.06 -18.95 17.77
CA GLY A 978 22.49 -19.65 18.98
C GLY A 978 22.86 -21.12 18.75
N LEU A 979 22.44 -21.77 17.65
CA LEU A 979 22.73 -23.18 17.41
C LEU A 979 24.23 -23.48 17.28
N ILE A 980 25.01 -22.57 16.65
CA ILE A 980 26.45 -22.75 16.48
C ILE A 980 27.17 -22.68 17.85
N PRO A 981 27.02 -21.63 18.68
CA PRO A 981 27.56 -21.57 20.03
C PRO A 981 27.15 -22.75 20.92
N ALA A 982 25.87 -23.11 20.88
CA ALA A 982 25.36 -24.22 21.69
C ALA A 982 25.97 -25.58 21.31
N ARG A 983 26.22 -25.82 20.00
CA ARG A 983 26.93 -27.00 19.52
C ARG A 983 28.42 -26.97 19.91
N SER A 984 29.05 -25.80 19.87
CA SER A 984 30.43 -25.61 20.32
C SER A 984 30.57 -25.92 21.81
N ALA A 985 29.65 -25.40 22.63
CA ALA A 985 29.60 -25.72 24.05
C ALA A 985 29.47 -27.23 24.35
N ALA A 986 28.59 -27.89 23.59
CA ALA A 986 28.30 -29.32 23.75
C ALA A 986 29.48 -30.22 23.35
N LYS A 987 30.39 -29.76 22.47
CA LYS A 987 31.58 -30.50 21.99
C LYS A 987 32.81 -30.30 22.85
N LYS A 988 32.80 -29.42 23.85
CA LYS A 988 33.94 -29.20 24.73
C LYS A 988 34.30 -30.48 25.48
N ASP A 989 35.61 -30.79 25.47
CA ASP A 989 36.16 -31.92 26.25
C ASP A 989 36.18 -31.58 27.73
N PRO A 990 35.61 -32.43 28.62
CA PRO A 990 35.52 -32.17 30.05
C PRO A 990 36.90 -32.00 30.73
N VAL A 991 37.92 -32.76 30.32
CA VAL A 991 39.27 -32.70 30.93
C VAL A 991 39.96 -31.38 30.56
N VAL A 992 39.90 -31.02 29.27
CA VAL A 992 40.46 -29.76 28.79
C VAL A 992 39.75 -28.57 29.44
N ALA A 993 38.40 -28.63 29.50
CA ALA A 993 37.57 -27.56 30.08
C ALA A 993 37.80 -27.35 31.59
N LEU A 994 38.15 -28.37 32.33
CA LEU A 994 38.45 -28.29 33.78
C LEU A 994 39.87 -27.78 34.05
N ARG A 995 40.81 -27.93 33.08
CA ARG A 995 42.22 -27.49 33.18
C ARG A 995 42.45 -26.05 32.69
N THR A 996 41.49 -25.47 31.98
CA THR A 996 41.59 -24.06 31.57
C THR A 996 41.48 -23.16 32.81
N GLU A 997 42.52 -22.35 33.09
CA GLU A 997 42.52 -21.33 34.14
C GLU A 997 41.53 -20.18 33.86
#